data_78f3719fbc44dc1a1ef1f68b2944e2c3
#
_entry.id   78f3719fbc44dc1a1ef1f68b2944e2c3
#
_cell.length_a   1.000
_cell.length_b   1.000
_cell.length_c   1.000
_cell.angle_alpha   90.00
_cell.angle_beta   90.00
_cell.angle_gamma   90.00
#
_symmetry.space_group_name_H-M   'P 1'
#
loop_
_entity.id
_entity.type
_entity.pdbx_description
1 polymer ?
#
loop_
_entity_poly.entity_id
_entity_poly.type
_entity_poly.pdbx_seq_one_letter_code
_entity_poly.pdbx_strand_id
1 'polypeptide(L)'
;MDRSLYKISNVNRMDPFLMTITSGEDHWMYLSSTGCLTAGRKKAEYALFPYVTDDLLHRNAHFTGPVTVIRINDDDKNLVWRPFSPYKESYEKEWNLHKNSLGDIVIFEEINHSLGLTFLYKWQSSAKYGFVRKSRLVNNNKKMLNIELIDGLRHIMPTGIELRTQQEMSNLANAYKVSEYMPDSNCALFFLNALLMDRPEPGESLYTNLVWSYYNGEKIISLNEEDIAQFTANGAFNGTHLVVGKPGSFLTKIKKNLEPGSEIHWYTVADVHKSQSEVTHLISDLNDASKIELKLEESTRENHLLLQSAIGSADGFQCTNETINDLHHTANTTFNVLRGGVFLNNYDLRIEDFLKFLSNRNTQIFERYSDKIKALPEKIGLRELIDFGDKTKEPSLRRLCREYLPLTLGRRHGDPSRPWNRFDIRIKDENGNPLLYYEGNWRDIFQNWEALGYSYPQTWESMVCTFINATSMDGYNPYRITSEGIDWEVSDPDDPWSYIGYWNDHQIIYLLKLMEHLYNHDPSAIKQLLKERLFSYANIPYRLRTFDQIVENPKETIDFDFEGNAAIQDLVKNMGNDGKLVLNENQTVYHVTMCEKLLVLSMAKICNYIPGAGIWLNTQRPEWNDANNALVGNGASMVTVYYLRRFLAFFSDLLGEMDFDTVPVSVEVCAWFNAAKGIVMDWTKSKDLGLITNKDRMEYVSKLGKIFEEYRSTVYNKGFIGTEDLSLNQISEFIFAINYDLGNTIRSNKNANGLYHAYNTIQIDLRKQSMDVQHLDLMLEGQVAALSSGILNIDDAIGVLESLFASDLYREDMRSFMLYPVKKVTPFLDKNIIQPHSISKSKLLKTMLRKNDLTLIEQDADGQVRFRPQFRNGFDLQAALHQMIDKEDYRNLVDQEFDLVLEIFKEVFDHRNYTGRSGTMFSYEGIGSVYWHMVSKLLLAVQENYFRTVRMNEPVEKVKKI
;
A
#
# COMPACT_ATOMS: atom_id res chain seq x y z
N MET A 1 18.49 26.02 -5.67
CA MET A 1 17.11 26.14 -5.21
C MET A 1 17.11 26.42 -3.72
N ASP A 2 16.31 27.36 -3.29
CA ASP A 2 16.28 27.84 -1.92
C ASP A 2 15.78 26.73 -0.99
N ARG A 3 16.44 26.56 0.18
CA ARG A 3 15.98 25.67 1.26
C ARG A 3 14.85 26.35 2.03
N SER A 4 13.79 26.80 1.33
CA SER A 4 12.67 27.46 1.97
C SER A 4 12.02 26.52 3.00
N LEU A 5 11.93 26.96 4.22
CA LEU A 5 11.29 26.28 5.32
C LEU A 5 9.85 26.78 5.44
N TYR A 6 8.92 25.84 5.50
CA TYR A 6 7.53 26.12 5.82
C TYR A 6 7.32 25.95 7.32
N LYS A 7 6.72 26.95 7.95
CA LYS A 7 6.51 27.00 9.40
C LYS A 7 5.05 26.67 9.75
N ILE A 8 4.86 25.78 10.70
CA ILE A 8 3.60 25.58 11.42
C ILE A 8 3.76 26.21 12.81
N SER A 9 3.05 27.29 13.08
CA SER A 9 3.11 27.99 14.35
C SER A 9 2.17 27.39 15.37
N ASN A 10 2.54 27.38 16.65
CA ASN A 10 1.73 26.91 17.78
C ASN A 10 1.24 25.47 17.59
N VAL A 11 2.11 24.58 17.11
CA VAL A 11 1.78 23.17 16.82
C VAL A 11 1.26 22.41 18.05
N ASN A 12 1.59 22.85 19.26
CA ASN A 12 1.09 22.29 20.52
C ASN A 12 -0.42 22.53 20.77
N ARG A 13 -1.08 23.31 19.91
CA ARG A 13 -2.54 23.53 19.93
C ARG A 13 -3.29 22.66 18.92
N MET A 14 -2.55 21.90 18.12
CA MET A 14 -3.10 20.96 17.14
C MET A 14 -3.14 19.54 17.71
N ASP A 15 -4.01 18.70 17.16
CA ASP A 15 -3.91 17.28 17.40
C ASP A 15 -2.59 16.74 16.88
N PRO A 16 -1.98 15.75 17.55
CA PRO A 16 -0.74 15.13 17.09
C PRO A 16 -0.88 14.56 15.67
N PHE A 17 0.15 14.72 14.86
CA PHE A 17 0.21 14.17 13.51
C PHE A 17 1.57 13.55 13.20
N LEU A 18 1.55 12.58 12.28
CA LEU A 18 2.74 11.86 11.84
C LEU A 18 3.45 12.63 10.72
N MET A 19 4.77 12.66 10.79
CA MET A 19 5.64 13.20 9.75
C MET A 19 6.69 12.17 9.35
N THR A 20 7.12 12.23 8.09
CA THR A 20 8.25 11.46 7.57
C THR A 20 9.40 12.40 7.24
N ILE A 21 10.63 12.02 7.61
CA ILE A 21 11.84 12.61 7.03
C ILE A 21 12.27 11.72 5.88
N THR A 22 12.35 12.32 4.70
CA THR A 22 12.77 11.65 3.48
C THR A 22 14.29 11.58 3.38
N SER A 23 14.80 10.60 2.64
CA SER A 23 16.24 10.42 2.44
C SER A 23 16.53 9.87 1.05
N GLY A 24 17.64 10.29 0.45
CA GLY A 24 18.20 9.68 -0.76
C GLY A 24 18.91 8.35 -0.52
N GLU A 25 19.02 7.94 0.74
CA GLU A 25 19.66 6.71 1.20
C GLU A 25 18.64 5.75 1.85
N ASP A 26 19.09 4.64 2.41
CA ASP A 26 18.26 3.58 3.00
C ASP A 26 17.65 3.89 4.38
N HIS A 27 17.69 5.16 4.78
CA HIS A 27 17.09 5.61 6.04
C HIS A 27 15.56 5.62 5.95
N TRP A 28 14.95 5.28 7.07
CA TRP A 28 13.54 5.56 7.35
C TRP A 28 13.44 6.28 8.69
N MET A 29 12.62 7.32 8.77
CA MET A 29 12.44 8.11 9.98
C MET A 29 11.03 8.70 10.01
N TYR A 30 10.29 8.35 11.03
CA TYR A 30 8.92 8.80 11.27
C TYR A 30 8.85 9.52 12.61
N LEU A 31 8.25 10.70 12.60
CA LEU A 31 8.16 11.57 13.77
C LEU A 31 6.74 11.95 14.07
N SER A 32 6.40 11.97 15.36
CA SER A 32 5.21 12.68 15.84
C SER A 32 5.51 14.18 15.97
N SER A 33 4.49 15.01 15.74
CA SER A 33 4.56 16.45 16.08
C SER A 33 4.80 16.69 17.57
N THR A 34 4.65 15.67 18.43
CA THR A 34 5.00 15.71 19.86
C THR A 34 6.48 15.52 20.16
N GLY A 35 7.30 15.22 19.14
CA GLY A 35 8.75 15.03 19.25
C GLY A 35 9.21 13.56 19.41
N CYS A 36 8.32 12.61 19.65
CA CYS A 36 8.68 11.19 19.61
C CYS A 36 8.95 10.73 18.18
N LEU A 37 9.81 9.74 18.04
CA LEU A 37 10.18 9.22 16.71
C LEU A 37 10.52 7.74 16.76
N THR A 38 10.44 7.13 15.56
CA THR A 38 11.09 5.88 15.24
C THR A 38 11.95 6.08 14.01
N ALA A 39 13.12 5.47 13.97
CA ALA A 39 14.08 5.65 12.89
C ALA A 39 14.96 4.41 12.74
N GLY A 40 15.47 4.18 11.55
CA GLY A 40 16.38 3.08 11.27
C GLY A 40 16.82 3.05 9.81
N ARG A 41 17.47 1.95 9.42
CA ARG A 41 17.90 1.71 8.04
C ARG A 41 17.31 0.40 7.53
N LYS A 42 17.13 0.31 6.24
CA LYS A 42 16.67 -0.87 5.48
C LYS A 42 15.31 -1.41 5.97
N LYS A 43 15.23 -2.00 7.15
CA LYS A 43 14.04 -2.68 7.68
C LYS A 43 13.83 -2.36 9.16
N ALA A 44 12.65 -2.68 9.67
CA ALA A 44 12.24 -2.34 11.04
C ALA A 44 13.12 -2.96 12.14
N GLU A 45 13.81 -4.08 11.86
CA GLU A 45 14.73 -4.73 12.79
C GLU A 45 16.05 -3.94 12.96
N TYR A 46 16.37 -3.04 12.02
CA TYR A 46 17.55 -2.17 12.11
C TYR A 46 17.15 -0.78 12.62
N ALA A 47 16.42 -0.79 13.71
CA ALA A 47 15.87 0.41 14.35
C ALA A 47 16.86 1.04 15.35
N LEU A 48 16.86 2.37 15.37
CA LEU A 48 17.52 3.18 16.41
C LEU A 48 16.59 3.35 17.62
N PHE A 49 15.29 3.49 17.38
CA PHE A 49 14.24 3.55 18.40
C PHE A 49 13.17 2.52 18.08
N PRO A 50 12.41 2.01 19.07
CA PRO A 50 11.40 0.98 18.84
C PRO A 50 10.44 1.36 17.71
N TYR A 51 10.20 0.41 16.79
CA TYR A 51 9.19 0.59 15.75
C TYR A 51 7.82 0.29 16.31
N VAL A 52 7.05 1.33 16.55
CA VAL A 52 5.72 1.28 17.14
C VAL A 52 4.69 1.95 16.23
N THR A 53 3.41 1.72 16.51
CA THR A 53 2.30 2.35 15.79
C THR A 53 2.25 3.86 16.01
N ASP A 54 1.62 4.60 15.11
CA ASP A 54 1.58 6.07 15.15
C ASP A 54 0.89 6.61 16.40
N ASP A 55 -0.15 5.96 16.90
CA ASP A 55 -0.82 6.32 18.16
C ASP A 55 0.12 6.21 19.36
N LEU A 56 0.99 5.21 19.39
CA LEU A 56 2.03 5.08 20.41
C LEU A 56 3.14 6.13 20.23
N LEU A 57 3.51 6.44 18.99
CA LEU A 57 4.45 7.54 18.72
C LEU A 57 3.91 8.87 19.27
N HIS A 58 2.63 9.16 19.09
CA HIS A 58 2.04 10.39 19.62
C HIS A 58 2.09 10.48 21.15
N ARG A 59 2.07 9.36 21.86
CA ARG A 59 2.04 9.29 23.33
C ARG A 59 3.41 9.12 23.98
N ASN A 60 4.37 8.54 23.29
CA ASN A 60 5.64 8.10 23.88
C ASN A 60 6.75 9.17 23.92
N ALA A 61 6.45 10.44 23.67
CA ALA A 61 7.43 11.54 23.72
C ALA A 61 8.17 11.69 25.05
N HIS A 62 7.60 11.12 26.13
CA HIS A 62 8.22 11.13 27.47
C HIS A 62 9.30 10.07 27.67
N PHE A 63 9.30 9.03 26.82
CA PHE A 63 10.13 7.84 27.02
C PHE A 63 11.09 7.62 25.86
N THR A 64 10.75 8.05 24.65
CA THR A 64 11.50 7.72 23.44
C THR A 64 11.90 8.94 22.66
N GLY A 65 13.15 9.01 22.25
CA GLY A 65 13.69 10.06 21.41
C GLY A 65 14.35 11.20 22.19
N PRO A 66 14.31 12.43 21.69
CA PRO A 66 15.03 13.57 22.26
C PRO A 66 14.58 13.91 23.67
N VAL A 67 15.54 14.35 24.47
CA VAL A 67 15.29 14.92 25.80
C VAL A 67 16.25 16.08 26.01
N THR A 68 15.73 17.20 26.54
CA THR A 68 16.54 18.38 26.90
C THR A 68 16.05 18.93 28.21
N VAL A 69 16.97 19.23 29.12
CA VAL A 69 16.71 19.98 30.37
C VAL A 69 17.71 21.10 30.49
N ILE A 70 17.25 22.32 30.71
CA ILE A 70 18.06 23.53 30.81
C ILE A 70 17.87 24.11 32.21
N ARG A 71 18.95 24.27 32.94
CA ARG A 71 19.01 24.95 34.21
C ARG A 71 19.64 26.30 34.01
N ILE A 72 19.02 27.33 34.57
CA ILE A 72 19.49 28.72 34.49
C ILE A 72 19.74 29.19 35.91
N ASN A 73 21.00 29.50 36.17
CA ASN A 73 21.40 30.07 37.44
C ASN A 73 21.36 31.61 37.32
N ASP A 74 20.27 32.23 37.80
CA ASP A 74 20.03 33.67 37.71
C ASP A 74 19.98 34.23 39.12
N ASP A 75 21.10 34.85 39.56
CA ASP A 75 21.33 35.36 40.90
C ASP A 75 21.00 34.33 42.00
N ASP A 76 19.90 34.45 42.72
CA ASP A 76 19.48 33.50 43.76
C ASP A 76 18.43 32.49 43.30
N LYS A 77 18.11 32.42 42.01
CA LYS A 77 17.08 31.53 41.46
C LYS A 77 17.66 30.47 40.53
N ASN A 78 17.38 29.22 40.86
CA ASN A 78 17.62 28.10 39.98
C ASN A 78 16.34 27.81 39.18
N LEU A 79 16.26 28.30 37.94
CA LEU A 79 15.15 28.05 37.06
C LEU A 79 15.43 26.77 36.22
N VAL A 80 14.41 25.96 36.00
CA VAL A 80 14.49 24.76 35.20
C VAL A 80 13.48 24.84 34.05
N TRP A 81 13.94 24.64 32.83
CA TRP A 81 13.14 24.60 31.64
C TRP A 81 13.36 23.28 30.92
N ARG A 82 12.26 22.62 30.54
CA ARG A 82 12.27 21.38 29.75
C ARG A 82 11.59 21.69 28.41
N PRO A 83 12.34 22.03 27.38
CA PRO A 83 11.77 22.28 26.06
C PRO A 83 10.93 21.10 25.56
N PHE A 84 9.81 21.38 24.91
CA PHE A 84 8.83 20.43 24.40
C PHE A 84 8.23 19.50 25.46
N SER A 85 8.29 19.90 26.72
CA SER A 85 7.63 19.14 27.78
C SER A 85 6.11 19.29 27.66
N PRO A 86 5.35 18.19 27.60
CA PRO A 86 3.90 18.24 27.55
C PRO A 86 3.27 18.57 28.91
N TYR A 87 4.07 18.57 30.00
CA TYR A 87 3.60 18.96 31.31
C TYR A 87 3.39 20.47 31.37
N LYS A 88 2.31 20.86 32.02
CA LYS A 88 2.00 22.26 32.21
C LYS A 88 3.08 22.93 33.09
N GLU A 89 3.87 23.79 32.49
CA GLU A 89 4.81 24.66 33.18
C GLU A 89 4.24 26.08 33.23
N SER A 90 4.75 26.89 34.13
CA SER A 90 4.28 28.28 34.34
C SER A 90 4.84 29.27 33.32
N TYR A 91 5.60 28.81 32.33
CA TYR A 91 6.22 29.62 31.29
C TYR A 91 5.27 29.90 30.13
N GLU A 92 5.32 31.09 29.58
CA GLU A 92 4.70 31.45 28.31
C GLU A 92 5.60 30.95 27.17
N LYS A 93 5.05 30.02 26.36
CA LYS A 93 5.80 29.25 25.34
C LYS A 93 5.08 29.19 24.02
N GLU A 94 5.85 29.20 22.94
CA GLU A 94 5.38 28.98 21.57
C GLU A 94 6.16 27.79 20.97
N TRP A 95 5.44 26.78 20.44
CA TRP A 95 6.04 25.65 19.76
C TRP A 95 5.80 25.75 18.27
N ASN A 96 6.86 25.62 17.49
CA ASN A 96 6.83 25.72 16.05
C ASN A 96 7.49 24.49 15.41
N LEU A 97 6.99 24.11 14.25
CA LEU A 97 7.62 23.14 13.38
C LEU A 97 7.99 23.80 12.07
N HIS A 98 9.19 23.47 11.56
CA HIS A 98 9.61 23.89 10.23
C HIS A 98 9.97 22.66 9.42
N LYS A 99 9.54 22.61 8.17
CA LYS A 99 9.86 21.55 7.22
C LYS A 99 10.17 22.13 5.85
N ASN A 100 11.16 21.57 5.13
CA ASN A 100 11.44 22.02 3.78
C ASN A 100 10.58 21.26 2.74
N SER A 101 10.58 21.71 1.50
CA SER A 101 9.76 21.15 0.42
C SER A 101 10.07 19.68 0.11
N LEU A 102 11.33 19.26 0.18
CA LEU A 102 11.75 17.86 -0.01
C LEU A 102 11.39 16.95 1.19
N GLY A 103 11.13 17.55 2.36
CA GLY A 103 10.81 16.79 3.55
C GLY A 103 11.98 16.07 4.20
N ASP A 104 13.22 16.36 3.83
CA ASP A 104 14.44 15.79 4.41
C ASP A 104 14.98 16.57 5.62
N ILE A 105 14.36 17.71 5.95
CA ILE A 105 14.68 18.54 7.10
C ILE A 105 13.41 18.83 7.89
N VAL A 106 13.44 18.54 9.20
CA VAL A 106 12.41 18.95 10.16
C VAL A 106 13.09 19.65 11.34
N ILE A 107 12.57 20.84 11.73
CA ILE A 107 13.06 21.60 12.88
C ILE A 107 11.93 21.75 13.89
N PHE A 108 12.20 21.39 15.12
CA PHE A 108 11.36 21.69 16.28
C PHE A 108 11.92 22.93 16.95
N GLU A 109 11.10 23.93 17.21
CA GLU A 109 11.45 25.19 17.85
C GLU A 109 10.50 25.48 19.00
N GLU A 110 11.04 25.73 20.20
CA GLU A 110 10.30 26.28 21.34
C GLU A 110 10.88 27.64 21.74
N ILE A 111 10.04 28.65 21.69
CA ILE A 111 10.36 30.00 22.18
C ILE A 111 9.77 30.14 23.57
N ASN A 112 10.62 30.33 24.58
CA ASN A 112 10.20 30.58 25.93
C ASN A 112 10.27 32.08 26.19
N HIS A 113 9.12 32.74 26.09
CA HIS A 113 9.01 34.19 26.26
C HIS A 113 9.31 34.62 27.70
N SER A 114 8.95 33.81 28.69
CA SER A 114 9.20 34.12 30.12
C SER A 114 10.67 34.09 30.49
N LEU A 115 11.45 33.23 29.84
CA LEU A 115 12.91 33.11 30.07
C LEU A 115 13.73 33.85 29.04
N GLY A 116 13.15 34.37 27.96
CA GLY A 116 13.85 35.02 26.87
C GLY A 116 14.86 34.10 26.17
N LEU A 117 14.51 32.82 26.02
CA LEU A 117 15.35 31.80 25.39
C LEU A 117 14.62 31.13 24.27
N THR A 118 15.35 30.78 23.21
CA THR A 118 14.83 29.91 22.14
C THR A 118 15.68 28.67 22.05
N PHE A 119 15.03 27.51 22.14
CA PHE A 119 15.66 26.20 21.88
C PHE A 119 15.07 25.59 20.62
N LEU A 120 15.97 25.11 19.76
CA LEU A 120 15.56 24.40 18.56
C LEU A 120 16.48 23.20 18.29
N TYR A 121 15.93 22.18 17.66
CA TYR A 121 16.72 21.09 17.12
C TYR A 121 16.24 20.71 15.73
N LYS A 122 17.18 20.38 14.88
CA LYS A 122 16.96 19.98 13.50
C LYS A 122 17.33 18.50 13.32
N TRP A 123 16.41 17.72 12.71
CA TRP A 123 16.70 16.39 12.23
C TRP A 123 16.92 16.38 10.73
N GLN A 124 17.93 15.63 10.30
CA GLN A 124 18.21 15.30 8.90
C GLN A 124 19.04 14.03 8.82
N SER A 125 19.08 13.36 7.64
CA SER A 125 19.90 12.18 7.41
C SER A 125 21.20 12.54 6.72
N SER A 126 22.27 11.83 7.06
CA SER A 126 23.60 11.92 6.45
C SER A 126 23.86 10.65 5.66
N ALA A 127 24.41 10.77 4.46
CA ALA A 127 24.81 9.62 3.65
C ALA A 127 25.82 8.72 4.41
N LYS A 128 26.76 9.31 5.11
CA LYS A 128 27.86 8.61 5.79
C LYS A 128 27.62 8.32 7.28
N TYR A 129 26.99 9.26 8.01
CA TYR A 129 26.97 9.23 9.48
C TYR A 129 25.60 8.85 10.07
N GLY A 130 24.60 8.61 9.25
CA GLY A 130 23.26 8.19 9.70
C GLY A 130 22.33 9.36 10.04
N PHE A 131 21.80 9.40 11.25
CA PHE A 131 20.81 10.38 11.71
C PHE A 131 21.51 11.51 12.45
N VAL A 132 21.35 12.75 11.97
CA VAL A 132 22.00 13.93 12.52
C VAL A 132 20.98 14.83 13.18
N ARG A 133 21.14 15.05 14.49
CA ARG A 133 20.39 16.04 15.25
C ARG A 133 21.29 17.21 15.58
N LYS A 134 21.06 18.39 15.00
CA LYS A 134 21.73 19.65 15.34
C LYS A 134 20.84 20.43 16.30
N SER A 135 21.27 20.64 17.54
CA SER A 135 20.59 21.43 18.56
C SER A 135 21.20 22.82 18.68
N ARG A 136 20.37 23.82 18.99
CA ARG A 136 20.78 25.21 19.17
C ARG A 136 20.00 25.88 20.31
N LEU A 137 20.69 26.62 21.14
CA LEU A 137 20.11 27.46 22.19
C LEU A 137 20.53 28.91 21.99
N VAL A 138 19.54 29.80 21.94
CA VAL A 138 19.74 31.24 21.69
C VAL A 138 19.32 32.04 22.93
N ASN A 139 20.15 32.95 23.37
CA ASN A 139 19.83 33.92 24.43
C ASN A 139 19.25 35.20 23.82
N ASN A 140 17.95 35.39 23.92
CA ASN A 140 17.26 36.59 23.45
C ASN A 140 17.21 37.73 24.53
N ASN A 141 17.82 37.49 25.70
CA ASN A 141 17.86 38.48 26.77
C ASN A 141 18.91 39.53 26.50
N LYS A 142 18.79 40.63 27.23
CA LYS A 142 19.81 41.72 27.29
C LYS A 142 20.89 41.46 28.36
N LYS A 143 20.85 40.33 29.07
CA LYS A 143 21.80 39.92 30.10
C LYS A 143 22.45 38.58 29.76
N MET A 144 23.65 38.40 30.27
CA MET A 144 24.33 37.12 30.25
C MET A 144 23.60 36.12 31.13
N LEU A 145 23.47 34.86 30.68
CA LEU A 145 22.90 33.80 31.46
C LEU A 145 23.93 32.70 31.71
N ASN A 146 23.97 32.19 32.94
CA ASN A 146 24.76 31.04 33.31
C ASN A 146 23.86 29.79 33.13
N ILE A 147 24.21 28.97 32.17
CA ILE A 147 23.39 27.85 31.77
C ILE A 147 24.14 26.54 31.99
N GLU A 148 23.46 25.59 32.60
CA GLU A 148 23.78 24.17 32.58
C GLU A 148 22.67 23.42 31.87
N LEU A 149 22.99 22.63 30.88
CA LEU A 149 21.99 21.82 30.16
C LEU A 149 22.43 20.36 30.03
N ILE A 150 21.45 19.48 29.98
CA ILE A 150 21.60 18.15 29.41
C ILE A 150 20.75 18.03 28.14
N ASP A 151 21.30 17.40 27.15
CA ASP A 151 20.60 17.10 25.89
C ASP A 151 21.01 15.73 25.38
N GLY A 152 20.06 14.98 24.78
CA GLY A 152 20.38 13.67 24.30
C GLY A 152 19.20 12.88 23.79
N LEU A 153 19.37 11.56 23.75
CA LEU A 153 18.43 10.59 23.24
C LEU A 153 18.12 9.52 24.30
N ARG A 154 16.87 9.08 24.35
CA ARG A 154 16.39 8.02 25.25
C ARG A 154 15.82 6.87 24.45
N HIS A 155 15.78 5.68 25.07
CA HIS A 155 15.21 4.46 24.52
C HIS A 155 15.90 4.03 23.20
N ILE A 156 17.24 4.19 23.19
CA ILE A 156 18.06 3.73 22.07
C ILE A 156 18.06 2.20 22.06
N MET A 157 17.74 1.64 20.91
CA MET A 157 17.69 0.20 20.70
C MET A 157 19.07 -0.34 20.31
N PRO A 158 19.44 -1.55 20.72
CA PRO A 158 20.41 -2.34 19.98
C PRO A 158 19.80 -2.82 18.66
N THR A 159 20.63 -3.08 17.67
CA THR A 159 20.18 -3.57 16.36
C THR A 159 19.80 -5.05 16.37
N GLY A 160 19.02 -5.49 15.38
CA GLY A 160 18.76 -6.91 15.12
C GLY A 160 17.68 -7.54 16.01
N ILE A 161 16.93 -6.74 16.78
CA ILE A 161 15.77 -7.26 17.51
C ILE A 161 14.60 -7.36 16.53
N GLU A 162 14.05 -8.57 16.40
CA GLU A 162 12.86 -8.80 15.57
C GLU A 162 11.69 -7.89 15.97
N LEU A 163 10.91 -7.48 14.99
CA LEU A 163 9.78 -6.56 15.20
C LEU A 163 8.80 -7.09 16.26
N ARG A 164 8.47 -8.36 16.21
CA ARG A 164 7.59 -8.99 17.20
C ARG A 164 8.17 -8.87 18.62
N THR A 165 9.46 -9.10 18.78
CA THR A 165 10.14 -8.98 20.09
C THR A 165 10.17 -7.53 20.57
N GLN A 166 10.34 -6.56 19.66
CA GLN A 166 10.24 -5.13 20.01
C GLN A 166 8.87 -4.76 20.57
N GLN A 167 7.80 -5.28 19.99
CA GLN A 167 6.42 -4.90 20.28
C GLN A 167 5.79 -5.71 21.44
N GLU A 168 6.06 -7.01 21.48
CA GLU A 168 5.37 -7.93 22.42
C GLU A 168 6.26 -8.38 23.59
N MET A 169 7.59 -8.38 23.44
CA MET A 169 8.54 -8.96 24.39
C MET A 169 9.72 -8.02 24.70
N SER A 170 9.50 -6.71 24.66
CA SER A 170 10.57 -5.71 24.87
C SER A 170 11.31 -5.85 26.21
N ASN A 171 10.64 -6.32 27.26
CA ASN A 171 11.25 -6.58 28.57
C ASN A 171 12.25 -7.74 28.53
N LEU A 172 12.01 -8.78 27.72
CA LEU A 172 12.97 -9.87 27.52
C LEU A 172 14.23 -9.35 26.85
N ALA A 173 14.07 -8.53 25.81
CA ALA A 173 15.19 -7.90 25.13
C ALA A 173 16.05 -7.04 26.07
N ASN A 174 15.44 -6.38 27.07
CA ASN A 174 16.21 -5.55 28.02
C ASN A 174 17.30 -6.34 28.76
N ALA A 175 17.08 -7.62 29.11
CA ALA A 175 18.05 -8.45 29.80
C ALA A 175 19.38 -8.62 29.03
N TYR A 176 19.35 -8.48 27.72
CA TYR A 176 20.49 -8.65 26.82
C TYR A 176 21.14 -7.34 26.40
N LYS A 177 20.53 -6.18 26.71
CA LYS A 177 21.03 -4.87 26.29
C LYS A 177 22.27 -4.45 27.05
N VAL A 178 23.25 -3.96 26.28
CA VAL A 178 24.46 -3.33 26.81
C VAL A 178 24.63 -1.98 26.14
N SER A 179 24.89 -0.94 26.94
CA SER A 179 25.28 0.40 26.49
C SER A 179 26.66 0.71 27.05
N GLU A 180 27.64 0.95 26.19
CA GLU A 180 29.03 1.19 26.52
C GLU A 180 29.50 2.50 25.89
N TYR A 181 30.16 3.34 26.67
CA TYR A 181 30.72 4.60 26.20
C TYR A 181 32.25 4.50 26.08
N MET A 182 32.77 4.94 24.96
CA MET A 182 34.19 5.04 24.65
C MET A 182 34.67 6.49 24.76
N PRO A 183 35.33 6.90 25.86
CA PRO A 183 35.67 8.29 26.11
C PRO A 183 36.56 8.93 25.04
N ASP A 184 37.54 8.20 24.53
CA ASP A 184 38.54 8.70 23.56
C ASP A 184 37.88 9.14 22.24
N SER A 185 36.77 8.54 21.85
CA SER A 185 36.05 8.84 20.60
C SER A 185 34.74 9.59 20.80
N ASN A 186 34.35 9.87 22.05
CA ASN A 186 33.04 10.44 22.39
C ASN A 186 31.84 9.66 21.80
N CYS A 187 31.99 8.34 21.62
CA CYS A 187 31.03 7.45 21.00
C CYS A 187 30.53 6.42 22.00
N ALA A 188 29.23 6.14 21.96
CA ALA A 188 28.60 5.07 22.71
C ALA A 188 28.08 3.97 21.75
N LEU A 189 28.18 2.74 22.17
CA LEU A 189 27.72 1.56 21.46
C LEU A 189 26.53 0.95 22.20
N PHE A 190 25.52 0.52 21.44
CA PHE A 190 24.29 -0.09 21.93
C PHE A 190 24.10 -1.43 21.23
N PHE A 191 24.32 -2.52 21.94
CA PHE A 191 24.32 -3.85 21.38
C PHE A 191 23.67 -4.88 22.31
N LEU A 192 23.41 -6.07 21.77
CA LEU A 192 22.99 -7.23 22.56
C LEU A 192 24.23 -8.05 22.95
N ASN A 193 24.27 -8.53 24.18
CA ASN A 193 25.35 -9.39 24.64
C ASN A 193 25.35 -10.79 23.95
N ALA A 194 24.17 -11.22 23.49
CA ALA A 194 23.96 -12.42 22.68
C ALA A 194 22.66 -12.26 21.88
N LEU A 195 22.45 -13.06 20.84
CA LEU A 195 21.16 -13.10 20.14
C LEU A 195 20.08 -13.72 21.04
N LEU A 196 18.86 -13.16 20.95
CA LEU A 196 17.68 -13.72 21.62
C LEU A 196 17.21 -14.95 20.83
N MET A 197 17.51 -16.15 21.33
CA MET A 197 17.10 -17.39 20.69
C MET A 197 16.98 -18.49 21.72
N ASP A 198 16.06 -19.42 21.50
CA ASP A 198 15.85 -20.61 22.32
C ASP A 198 16.32 -21.86 21.54
N ARG A 199 17.63 -21.87 21.22
CA ARG A 199 18.29 -22.99 20.54
C ARG A 199 19.47 -23.46 21.36
N PRO A 200 19.85 -24.73 21.28
CA PRO A 200 21.01 -25.27 22.01
C PRO A 200 22.34 -24.59 21.68
N GLU A 201 22.50 -24.14 20.42
CA GLU A 201 23.68 -23.40 19.97
C GLU A 201 23.46 -21.92 20.19
N PRO A 202 24.20 -21.22 21.04
CA PRO A 202 24.08 -19.79 21.25
C PRO A 202 24.50 -18.99 20.02
N GLY A 203 23.82 -17.87 19.74
CA GLY A 203 24.17 -16.96 18.67
C GLY A 203 24.87 -15.70 19.16
N GLU A 204 25.99 -15.32 18.50
CA GLU A 204 26.67 -14.07 18.76
C GLU A 204 25.98 -12.89 18.13
N SER A 205 25.93 -11.75 18.83
CA SER A 205 25.47 -10.47 18.30
C SER A 205 26.66 -9.59 17.92
N LEU A 206 26.97 -9.52 16.63
CA LEU A 206 28.18 -8.87 16.11
C LEU A 206 27.96 -7.51 15.47
N TYR A 207 26.74 -6.96 15.62
CA TYR A 207 26.39 -5.62 15.16
C TYR A 207 25.95 -4.74 16.31
N THR A 208 26.16 -3.45 16.16
CA THR A 208 25.79 -2.45 17.15
C THR A 208 25.07 -1.24 16.51
N ASN A 209 24.25 -0.57 17.30
CA ASN A 209 23.89 0.82 17.04
C ASN A 209 24.87 1.71 17.78
N LEU A 210 25.08 2.92 17.28
CA LEU A 210 26.02 3.85 17.88
C LEU A 210 25.45 5.26 17.97
N VAL A 211 25.92 6.00 18.98
CA VAL A 211 25.61 7.42 19.14
C VAL A 211 26.85 8.16 19.59
N TRP A 212 27.11 9.30 18.99
CA TRP A 212 28.19 10.20 19.39
C TRP A 212 27.74 11.66 19.39
N SER A 213 28.50 12.53 20.02
CA SER A 213 28.19 13.95 20.08
C SER A 213 29.38 14.83 19.76
N TYR A 214 29.11 15.95 19.12
CA TYR A 214 30.10 17.01 18.90
C TYR A 214 29.63 18.33 19.52
N TYR A 215 30.51 18.92 20.31
CA TYR A 215 30.39 20.28 20.87
C TYR A 215 31.78 20.91 20.94
N ASN A 216 31.90 22.14 20.51
CA ASN A 216 33.18 22.88 20.62
C ASN A 216 33.32 23.46 22.02
N GLY A 217 33.63 22.62 22.99
CA GLY A 217 33.79 22.96 24.40
C GLY A 217 33.78 21.74 25.30
N GLU A 218 33.85 21.98 26.61
CA GLU A 218 33.77 20.89 27.60
C GLU A 218 32.37 20.29 27.67
N LYS A 219 32.32 18.98 27.73
CA LYS A 219 31.09 18.20 27.90
C LYS A 219 31.30 16.96 28.74
N ILE A 220 30.28 16.50 29.40
CA ILE A 220 30.25 15.22 30.15
C ILE A 220 29.18 14.35 29.53
N ILE A 221 29.48 13.08 29.32
CA ILE A 221 28.54 12.11 28.75
C ILE A 221 28.05 11.15 29.83
N SER A 222 26.77 10.79 29.80
CA SER A 222 26.20 9.71 30.60
C SER A 222 25.28 8.83 29.77
N LEU A 223 25.27 7.53 30.05
CA LEU A 223 24.37 6.55 29.48
C LEU A 223 23.22 6.18 30.43
N ASN A 224 23.18 6.80 31.62
CA ASN A 224 22.14 6.50 32.60
C ASN A 224 20.97 7.49 32.50
N GLU A 225 19.78 7.01 32.16
CA GLU A 225 18.58 7.81 32.08
C GLU A 225 18.18 8.47 33.40
N GLU A 226 18.53 7.87 34.55
CA GLU A 226 18.25 8.41 35.88
C GLU A 226 18.89 9.79 36.11
N ASP A 227 19.97 10.09 35.39
CA ASP A 227 20.65 11.40 35.46
C ASP A 227 19.73 12.55 35.01
N ILE A 228 18.71 12.29 34.19
CA ILE A 228 17.70 13.29 33.77
C ILE A 228 16.92 13.77 34.98
N ALA A 229 16.43 12.86 35.83
CA ALA A 229 15.68 13.19 37.03
C ALA A 229 16.55 13.89 38.07
N GLN A 230 17.77 13.40 38.30
CA GLN A 230 18.73 14.02 39.22
C GLN A 230 19.15 15.41 38.78
N PHE A 231 19.47 15.57 37.52
CA PHE A 231 19.83 16.88 36.96
C PHE A 231 18.65 17.85 37.01
N THR A 232 17.43 17.40 36.73
CA THR A 232 16.22 18.22 36.85
C THR A 232 16.01 18.71 38.27
N ALA A 233 16.21 17.87 39.27
CA ALA A 233 15.97 18.17 40.68
C ALA A 233 17.07 19.11 41.27
N ASN A 234 18.34 18.77 41.11
CA ASN A 234 19.43 19.44 41.83
C ASN A 234 20.67 19.74 40.99
N GLY A 235 20.70 19.43 39.68
CA GLY A 235 21.84 19.65 38.78
C GLY A 235 22.88 18.54 38.81
N ALA A 236 22.69 17.45 39.58
CA ALA A 236 23.62 16.36 39.67
C ALA A 236 23.63 15.53 38.35
N PHE A 237 24.82 15.15 37.92
CA PHE A 237 25.04 14.36 36.69
C PHE A 237 26.27 13.48 36.86
N ASN A 238 26.08 12.16 36.88
CA ASN A 238 27.12 11.23 37.36
C ASN A 238 28.12 10.78 36.29
N GLY A 239 27.79 10.92 34.98
CA GLY A 239 28.70 10.52 33.91
C GLY A 239 28.91 9.01 33.83
N THR A 240 27.83 8.24 33.80
CA THR A 240 27.86 6.77 33.75
C THR A 240 28.27 6.27 32.35
N HIS A 241 29.28 5.40 32.26
CA HIS A 241 29.85 4.93 30.98
C HIS A 241 29.47 3.50 30.60
N LEU A 242 28.86 2.75 31.50
CA LEU A 242 28.39 1.37 31.23
C LEU A 242 27.03 1.15 31.89
N VAL A 243 26.07 0.71 31.09
CA VAL A 243 24.74 0.33 31.54
C VAL A 243 24.35 -1.02 30.94
N VAL A 244 23.90 -1.95 31.76
CA VAL A 244 23.52 -3.30 31.36
C VAL A 244 22.09 -3.57 31.81
N GLY A 245 21.31 -4.27 31.01
CA GLY A 245 19.96 -4.72 31.37
C GLY A 245 18.89 -3.63 31.41
N LYS A 246 19.14 -2.46 30.79
CA LYS A 246 18.22 -1.33 30.72
C LYS A 246 18.12 -0.78 29.28
N PRO A 247 17.06 -0.04 28.93
CA PRO A 247 16.99 0.73 27.71
C PRO A 247 18.18 1.69 27.59
N GLY A 248 18.71 1.86 26.35
CA GLY A 248 19.86 2.73 26.11
C GLY A 248 19.50 4.21 26.18
N SER A 249 20.41 5.01 26.72
CA SER A 249 20.34 6.47 26.73
C SER A 249 21.71 7.05 26.38
N PHE A 250 21.71 8.24 25.74
CA PHE A 250 22.94 9.00 25.49
C PHE A 250 22.68 10.46 25.83
N LEU A 251 23.29 10.93 26.93
CA LEU A 251 23.08 12.27 27.47
C LEU A 251 24.38 13.06 27.48
N THR A 252 24.34 14.28 26.99
CA THR A 252 25.46 15.23 26.97
C THR A 252 25.16 16.38 27.91
N LYS A 253 25.97 16.60 28.94
CA LYS A 253 25.91 17.80 29.81
C LYS A 253 26.85 18.85 29.29
N ILE A 254 26.36 20.09 29.15
CA ILE A 254 27.11 21.28 28.73
C ILE A 254 26.89 22.38 29.77
N LYS A 255 27.98 23.09 30.12
CA LYS A 255 27.92 24.27 30.94
C LYS A 255 28.49 25.47 30.16
N LYS A 256 27.76 26.57 30.11
CA LYS A 256 28.14 27.76 29.36
C LYS A 256 27.55 29.03 29.92
N ASN A 257 28.36 30.08 29.94
CA ASN A 257 27.88 31.45 30.05
C ASN A 257 27.48 31.95 28.67
N LEU A 258 26.24 32.32 28.51
CA LEU A 258 25.66 32.71 27.23
C LEU A 258 25.42 34.20 27.20
N GLU A 259 26.21 34.90 26.41
CA GLU A 259 26.13 36.35 26.28
C GLU A 259 24.80 36.82 25.67
N PRO A 260 24.39 38.07 25.86
CA PRO A 260 23.21 38.63 25.22
C PRO A 260 23.24 38.48 23.70
N GLY A 261 22.18 37.99 23.11
CA GLY A 261 22.06 37.75 21.66
C GLY A 261 22.97 36.69 21.09
N SER A 262 23.73 35.96 21.94
CA SER A 262 24.57 34.86 21.47
C SER A 262 23.86 33.53 21.44
N GLU A 263 24.46 32.55 20.75
CA GLU A 263 23.94 31.18 20.65
C GLU A 263 25.05 30.15 20.83
N ILE A 264 24.64 28.96 21.22
CA ILE A 264 25.46 27.76 21.17
C ILE A 264 24.75 26.66 20.38
N HIS A 265 25.54 25.83 19.73
CA HIS A 265 25.02 24.65 19.03
C HIS A 265 25.89 23.42 19.29
N TRP A 266 25.28 22.26 19.13
CA TRP A 266 25.94 20.96 19.24
C TRP A 266 25.22 19.93 18.38
N TYR A 267 25.88 18.80 18.16
CA TYR A 267 25.36 17.69 17.37
C TYR A 267 25.24 16.44 18.22
N THR A 268 24.16 15.70 18.02
CA THR A 268 24.02 14.31 18.43
C THR A 268 23.77 13.50 17.16
N VAL A 269 24.65 12.53 16.90
CA VAL A 269 24.63 11.75 15.66
C VAL A 269 24.49 10.28 16.02
N ALA A 270 23.61 9.56 15.30
CA ALA A 270 23.37 8.16 15.52
C ALA A 270 23.35 7.38 14.21
N ASP A 271 23.83 6.15 14.23
CA ASP A 271 23.67 5.22 13.10
C ASP A 271 23.39 3.82 13.63
N VAL A 272 22.91 2.93 12.75
CA VAL A 272 22.42 1.62 13.13
C VAL A 272 23.09 0.50 12.36
N HIS A 273 23.09 -0.70 12.94
CA HIS A 273 23.51 -1.94 12.29
C HIS A 273 24.95 -1.86 11.76
N LYS A 274 25.89 -1.50 12.63
CA LYS A 274 27.32 -1.37 12.32
C LYS A 274 28.10 -2.57 12.82
N SER A 275 28.96 -3.11 11.98
CA SER A 275 29.97 -4.09 12.34
C SER A 275 31.12 -3.44 13.12
N GLN A 276 31.92 -4.23 13.80
CA GLN A 276 33.10 -3.74 14.53
C GLN A 276 34.08 -2.99 13.60
N SER A 277 34.26 -3.47 12.38
CA SER A 277 35.12 -2.80 11.39
C SER A 277 34.60 -1.40 11.03
N GLU A 278 33.28 -1.26 10.76
CA GLU A 278 32.66 0.03 10.45
C GLU A 278 32.76 1.00 11.64
N VAL A 279 32.61 0.50 12.88
CA VAL A 279 32.77 1.30 14.10
C VAL A 279 34.19 1.82 14.21
N THR A 280 35.21 0.99 13.99
CA THR A 280 36.61 1.44 14.08
C THR A 280 37.00 2.42 13.00
N HIS A 281 36.45 2.29 11.79
CA HIS A 281 36.59 3.29 10.74
C HIS A 281 35.96 4.63 11.12
N LEU A 282 34.74 4.61 11.70
CA LEU A 282 34.09 5.83 12.18
C LEU A 282 34.92 6.51 13.27
N ILE A 283 35.42 5.75 14.26
CA ILE A 283 36.26 6.29 15.33
C ILE A 283 37.48 6.98 14.75
N SER A 284 38.12 6.38 13.75
CA SER A 284 39.25 7.00 13.03
C SER A 284 38.88 8.35 12.39
N ASP A 285 37.68 8.42 11.80
CA ASP A 285 37.14 9.67 11.22
C ASP A 285 36.85 10.74 12.29
N LEU A 286 36.42 10.35 13.50
CA LEU A 286 36.09 11.25 14.61
C LEU A 286 37.32 11.83 15.30
N ASN A 287 38.47 11.20 15.19
CA ASN A 287 39.70 11.66 15.80
C ASN A 287 40.18 13.04 15.25
N ASP A 288 39.74 13.45 14.06
CA ASP A 288 39.99 14.82 13.52
C ASP A 288 38.83 15.75 13.91
N ALA A 289 38.73 16.06 15.20
CA ALA A 289 37.64 16.86 15.76
C ALA A 289 37.52 18.25 15.10
N SER A 290 38.61 18.81 14.55
CA SER A 290 38.62 20.15 13.93
C SER A 290 37.80 20.22 12.64
N LYS A 291 37.56 19.11 11.98
CA LYS A 291 36.82 19.04 10.71
C LYS A 291 35.48 18.32 10.79
N ILE A 292 35.11 17.80 11.97
CA ILE A 292 33.93 16.92 12.07
C ILE A 292 32.64 17.68 11.73
N GLU A 293 32.51 18.92 12.12
CA GLU A 293 31.32 19.73 11.79
C GLU A 293 31.19 19.94 10.27
N LEU A 294 32.31 20.23 9.58
CA LEU A 294 32.34 20.40 8.14
C LEU A 294 31.98 19.07 7.44
N LYS A 295 32.57 17.94 7.88
CA LYS A 295 32.26 16.61 7.35
C LYS A 295 30.78 16.24 7.52
N LEU A 296 30.16 16.60 8.66
CA LEU A 296 28.72 16.40 8.88
C LEU A 296 27.86 17.21 7.92
N GLU A 297 28.21 18.52 7.76
CA GLU A 297 27.45 19.39 6.86
C GLU A 297 27.61 18.96 5.38
N GLU A 298 28.80 18.53 4.97
CA GLU A 298 29.04 17.97 3.64
C GLU A 298 28.22 16.70 3.41
N SER A 299 28.25 15.75 4.34
CA SER A 299 27.53 14.48 4.17
C SER A 299 26.01 14.62 4.23
N THR A 300 25.49 15.54 5.05
CA THR A 300 24.05 15.86 5.04
C THR A 300 23.64 16.59 3.76
N ARG A 301 24.51 17.43 3.21
CA ARG A 301 24.30 18.08 1.92
C ARG A 301 24.33 17.06 0.77
N GLU A 302 25.22 16.09 0.81
CA GLU A 302 25.29 15.02 -0.16
C GLU A 302 23.97 14.24 -0.23
N ASN A 303 23.45 13.79 0.91
CA ASN A 303 22.15 13.11 0.96
C ASN A 303 21.01 13.98 0.44
N HIS A 304 21.00 15.26 0.77
CA HIS A 304 20.03 16.22 0.23
C HIS A 304 20.12 16.32 -1.30
N LEU A 305 21.31 16.40 -1.86
CA LEU A 305 21.53 16.51 -3.31
C LEU A 305 21.13 15.22 -4.04
N LEU A 306 21.40 14.04 -3.45
CA LEU A 306 20.94 12.76 -4.00
C LEU A 306 19.41 12.73 -4.12
N LEU A 307 18.71 13.08 -3.05
CA LEU A 307 17.26 13.15 -3.07
C LEU A 307 16.74 14.20 -4.06
N GLN A 308 17.33 15.42 -4.03
CA GLN A 308 16.97 16.51 -4.92
C GLN A 308 17.14 16.11 -6.40
N SER A 309 18.23 15.43 -6.73
CA SER A 309 18.49 14.93 -8.09
C SER A 309 17.43 13.92 -8.53
N ALA A 310 17.11 12.95 -7.65
CA ALA A 310 16.10 11.92 -7.93
C ALA A 310 14.70 12.53 -8.15
N ILE A 311 14.29 13.46 -7.31
CA ILE A 311 12.98 14.10 -7.43
C ILE A 311 12.95 15.06 -8.63
N GLY A 312 14.06 15.76 -8.89
CA GLY A 312 14.19 16.64 -10.06
C GLY A 312 14.15 15.88 -11.39
N SER A 313 14.71 14.68 -11.45
CA SER A 313 14.65 13.84 -12.66
C SER A 313 13.23 13.33 -12.96
N ALA A 314 12.35 13.30 -11.97
CA ALA A 314 10.92 12.96 -12.11
C ALA A 314 10.01 14.21 -12.17
N ASP A 315 10.53 15.36 -12.62
CA ASP A 315 9.79 16.63 -12.75
C ASP A 315 9.13 17.12 -11.44
N GLY A 316 9.71 16.75 -10.29
CA GLY A 316 9.15 17.06 -8.97
C GLY A 316 9.20 18.53 -8.56
N PHE A 317 9.92 19.38 -9.31
CA PHE A 317 10.04 20.81 -9.01
C PHE A 317 9.30 21.66 -10.02
N GLN A 318 8.36 22.43 -9.53
CA GLN A 318 7.62 23.44 -10.30
C GLN A 318 7.86 24.83 -9.71
N CYS A 319 7.68 25.85 -10.53
CA CYS A 319 7.76 27.25 -10.13
C CYS A 319 6.56 27.98 -10.72
N THR A 320 5.47 28.02 -9.96
CA THR A 320 4.26 28.75 -10.32
C THR A 320 4.03 29.92 -9.38
N ASN A 321 2.95 30.67 -9.58
CA ASN A 321 2.55 31.71 -8.65
C ASN A 321 1.92 31.15 -7.37
N GLU A 322 1.62 29.84 -7.34
CA GLU A 322 0.93 29.16 -6.25
C GLU A 322 1.88 28.21 -5.53
N THR A 323 2.66 28.74 -4.59
CA THR A 323 3.71 28.00 -3.86
C THR A 323 3.20 26.76 -3.13
N ILE A 324 1.93 26.75 -2.68
CA ILE A 324 1.31 25.57 -2.05
C ILE A 324 1.08 24.46 -3.07
N ASN A 325 0.67 24.79 -4.29
CA ASN A 325 0.52 23.80 -5.36
C ASN A 325 1.89 23.22 -5.75
N ASP A 326 2.92 24.05 -5.85
CA ASP A 326 4.29 23.59 -6.10
C ASP A 326 4.78 22.65 -5.00
N LEU A 327 4.48 22.96 -3.73
CA LEU A 327 4.80 22.10 -2.59
C LEU A 327 4.05 20.76 -2.63
N HIS A 328 2.76 20.78 -2.93
CA HIS A 328 1.96 19.57 -3.07
C HIS A 328 2.47 18.69 -4.22
N HIS A 329 2.85 19.31 -5.35
CA HIS A 329 3.44 18.58 -6.48
C HIS A 329 4.76 17.92 -6.10
N THR A 330 5.66 18.66 -5.44
CA THR A 330 6.95 18.13 -4.96
C THR A 330 6.73 16.98 -3.97
N ALA A 331 5.83 17.15 -3.01
CA ALA A 331 5.52 16.12 -2.01
C ALA A 331 4.93 14.85 -2.67
N ASN A 332 4.01 15.01 -3.62
CA ASN A 332 3.40 13.91 -4.35
C ASN A 332 4.42 13.17 -5.24
N THR A 333 5.29 13.90 -5.94
CA THR A 333 6.37 13.29 -6.74
C THR A 333 7.35 12.56 -5.85
N THR A 334 7.74 13.14 -4.72
CA THR A 334 8.63 12.49 -3.73
C THR A 334 8.00 11.17 -3.24
N PHE A 335 6.73 11.19 -2.90
CA PHE A 335 5.98 10.00 -2.50
C PHE A 335 5.98 8.92 -3.58
N ASN A 336 5.68 9.28 -4.83
CA ASN A 336 5.65 8.34 -5.95
C ASN A 336 7.04 7.76 -6.24
N VAL A 337 8.10 8.57 -6.24
CA VAL A 337 9.49 8.14 -6.46
C VAL A 337 9.96 7.20 -5.36
N LEU A 338 9.70 7.52 -4.10
CA LEU A 338 10.11 6.68 -2.98
C LEU A 338 9.32 5.37 -2.87
N ARG A 339 8.21 5.22 -3.59
CA ARG A 339 7.41 3.98 -3.65
C ARG A 339 7.61 3.20 -4.93
N GLY A 340 7.52 3.86 -6.07
CA GLY A 340 7.60 3.24 -7.41
C GLY A 340 9.01 3.21 -7.98
N GLY A 341 9.92 3.99 -7.42
CA GLY A 341 11.28 4.18 -7.93
C GLY A 341 11.40 5.33 -8.93
N VAL A 342 12.62 5.57 -9.35
CA VAL A 342 13.01 6.49 -10.42
C VAL A 342 14.11 5.87 -11.26
N PHE A 343 14.20 6.22 -12.55
CA PHE A 343 15.24 5.72 -13.43
C PHE A 343 16.62 6.25 -13.02
N LEU A 344 17.57 5.36 -12.78
CA LEU A 344 18.89 5.72 -12.23
C LEU A 344 19.66 6.71 -13.14
N ASN A 345 19.61 6.52 -14.45
CA ASN A 345 20.33 7.32 -15.44
C ASN A 345 19.37 7.87 -16.53
N ASN A 346 18.15 8.21 -16.17
CA ASN A 346 17.10 8.59 -17.11
C ASN A 346 16.87 7.49 -18.17
N TYR A 347 17.09 7.77 -19.46
CA TYR A 347 16.93 6.78 -20.52
C TYR A 347 18.22 6.01 -20.86
N ASP A 348 19.35 6.34 -20.26
CA ASP A 348 20.63 5.68 -20.50
C ASP A 348 20.70 4.39 -19.68
N LEU A 349 20.71 3.25 -20.35
CA LEU A 349 20.77 1.93 -19.76
C LEU A 349 22.22 1.42 -19.76
N ARG A 350 22.68 0.91 -18.62
CA ARG A 350 23.98 0.23 -18.53
C ARG A 350 23.81 -1.22 -18.97
N ILE A 351 24.64 -1.64 -19.92
CA ILE A 351 24.60 -3.02 -20.46
C ILE A 351 24.91 -4.07 -19.39
N GLU A 352 25.77 -3.75 -18.43
CA GLU A 352 26.07 -4.64 -17.30
C GLU A 352 24.84 -4.93 -16.44
N ASP A 353 24.04 -3.89 -16.14
CA ASP A 353 22.82 -4.02 -15.36
C ASP A 353 21.74 -4.83 -16.11
N PHE A 354 21.64 -4.62 -17.42
CA PHE A 354 20.76 -5.42 -18.26
C PHE A 354 21.18 -6.89 -18.33
N LEU A 355 22.47 -7.18 -18.43
CA LEU A 355 22.98 -8.55 -18.40
C LEU A 355 22.66 -9.24 -17.06
N LYS A 356 22.79 -8.53 -15.94
CA LYS A 356 22.41 -9.04 -14.63
C LYS A 356 20.90 -9.33 -14.53
N PHE A 357 20.07 -8.40 -15.02
CA PHE A 357 18.63 -8.61 -15.13
C PHE A 357 18.33 -9.86 -15.98
N LEU A 358 18.94 -9.99 -17.14
CA LEU A 358 18.72 -11.10 -18.06
C LEU A 358 19.08 -12.45 -17.45
N SER A 359 20.24 -12.54 -16.75
CA SER A 359 20.68 -13.77 -16.07
C SER A 359 19.73 -14.20 -14.97
N ASN A 360 19.13 -13.27 -14.23
CA ASN A 360 18.14 -13.55 -13.18
C ASN A 360 16.77 -13.96 -13.75
N ARG A 361 16.42 -13.40 -14.90
CA ARG A 361 15.12 -13.66 -15.54
C ARG A 361 15.12 -14.93 -16.37
N ASN A 362 16.12 -15.15 -17.22
CA ASN A 362 16.15 -16.29 -18.14
C ASN A 362 17.59 -16.70 -18.48
N THR A 363 18.08 -17.76 -17.86
CA THR A 363 19.45 -18.26 -18.04
C THR A 363 19.73 -18.72 -19.47
N GLN A 364 18.76 -19.34 -20.15
CA GLN A 364 18.92 -19.82 -21.53
C GLN A 364 19.10 -18.66 -22.52
N ILE A 365 18.32 -17.60 -22.36
CA ILE A 365 18.44 -16.39 -23.18
C ILE A 365 19.75 -15.67 -22.85
N PHE A 366 20.13 -15.59 -21.59
CA PHE A 366 21.42 -15.02 -21.18
C PHE A 366 22.60 -15.76 -21.84
N GLU A 367 22.65 -17.07 -21.74
CA GLU A 367 23.71 -17.90 -22.33
C GLU A 367 23.81 -17.71 -23.85
N ARG A 368 22.68 -17.61 -24.53
CA ARG A 368 22.62 -17.49 -26.00
C ARG A 368 23.01 -16.09 -26.50
N TYR A 369 22.71 -15.04 -25.75
CA TYR A 369 22.83 -13.66 -26.24
C TYR A 369 23.80 -12.78 -25.48
N SER A 370 24.38 -13.21 -24.36
CA SER A 370 25.25 -12.38 -23.52
C SER A 370 26.44 -11.79 -24.29
N ASP A 371 27.09 -12.56 -25.17
CA ASP A 371 28.23 -12.06 -25.92
C ASP A 371 27.84 -10.99 -26.95
N LYS A 372 26.68 -11.13 -27.60
CA LYS A 372 26.15 -10.12 -28.51
C LYS A 372 25.78 -8.84 -27.76
N ILE A 373 25.24 -8.97 -26.56
CA ILE A 373 24.85 -7.84 -25.71
C ILE A 373 26.11 -7.15 -25.17
N LYS A 374 27.13 -7.87 -24.74
CA LYS A 374 28.43 -7.30 -24.32
C LYS A 374 29.14 -6.53 -25.44
N ALA A 375 28.86 -6.83 -26.72
CA ALA A 375 29.40 -6.11 -27.86
C ALA A 375 28.71 -4.76 -28.11
N LEU A 376 27.60 -4.44 -27.44
CA LEU A 376 26.95 -3.15 -27.48
C LEU A 376 27.78 -2.11 -26.70
N PRO A 377 27.58 -0.80 -26.94
CA PRO A 377 28.17 0.25 -26.11
C PRO A 377 27.87 0.06 -24.64
N GLU A 378 28.76 0.47 -23.74
CA GLU A 378 28.56 0.35 -22.26
C GLU A 378 27.23 0.92 -21.80
N LYS A 379 26.79 2.00 -22.47
CA LYS A 379 25.47 2.62 -22.26
C LYS A 379 24.73 2.75 -23.58
N ILE A 380 23.45 2.43 -23.57
CA ILE A 380 22.55 2.56 -24.73
C ILE A 380 21.21 3.15 -24.28
N GLY A 381 20.47 3.74 -25.24
CA GLY A 381 19.11 4.20 -24.97
C GLY A 381 18.11 3.06 -24.88
N LEU A 382 16.99 3.29 -24.14
CA LEU A 382 15.89 2.31 -24.02
C LEU A 382 15.38 1.86 -25.40
N ARG A 383 15.20 2.79 -26.34
CA ARG A 383 14.73 2.46 -27.69
C ARG A 383 15.74 1.60 -28.45
N GLU A 384 17.04 1.89 -28.32
CA GLU A 384 18.09 1.10 -28.92
C GLU A 384 18.15 -0.34 -28.41
N LEU A 385 17.86 -0.55 -27.09
CA LEU A 385 17.74 -1.87 -26.49
C LEU A 385 16.55 -2.64 -27.08
N ILE A 386 15.39 -2.00 -27.21
CA ILE A 386 14.19 -2.60 -27.82
C ILE A 386 14.47 -2.96 -29.27
N ASP A 387 15.06 -2.05 -30.07
CA ASP A 387 15.42 -2.28 -31.47
C ASP A 387 16.46 -3.42 -31.62
N PHE A 388 17.39 -3.55 -30.68
CA PHE A 388 18.32 -4.68 -30.63
C PHE A 388 17.55 -6.01 -30.42
N GLY A 389 16.66 -6.05 -29.47
CA GLY A 389 15.80 -7.21 -29.23
C GLY A 389 15.00 -7.60 -30.47
N ASP A 390 14.37 -6.63 -31.13
CA ASP A 390 13.54 -6.86 -32.33
C ASP A 390 14.34 -7.41 -33.54
N LYS A 391 15.56 -6.96 -33.70
CA LYS A 391 16.47 -7.48 -34.76
C LYS A 391 16.82 -8.95 -34.58
N THR A 392 16.79 -9.47 -33.34
CA THR A 392 17.08 -10.88 -33.04
C THR A 392 15.95 -11.82 -33.45
N LYS A 393 14.72 -11.31 -33.50
CA LYS A 393 13.47 -12.08 -33.69
C LYS A 393 13.22 -13.16 -32.65
N GLU A 394 13.98 -13.19 -31.53
CA GLU A 394 13.79 -14.12 -30.42
C GLU A 394 12.70 -13.58 -29.48
N PRO A 395 11.51 -14.23 -29.36
CA PRO A 395 10.39 -13.67 -28.63
C PRO A 395 10.70 -13.38 -27.17
N SER A 396 11.42 -14.29 -26.48
CA SER A 396 11.78 -14.13 -25.07
C SER A 396 12.75 -12.94 -24.87
N LEU A 397 13.73 -12.74 -25.75
CA LEU A 397 14.64 -11.60 -25.66
C LEU A 397 13.90 -10.28 -25.95
N ARG A 398 13.04 -10.26 -26.97
CA ARG A 398 12.20 -9.10 -27.33
C ARG A 398 11.32 -8.67 -26.15
N ARG A 399 10.72 -9.65 -25.46
CA ARG A 399 9.92 -9.44 -24.25
C ARG A 399 10.78 -8.85 -23.13
N LEU A 400 11.91 -9.46 -22.81
CA LEU A 400 12.80 -9.03 -21.73
C LEU A 400 13.41 -7.65 -21.97
N CYS A 401 13.73 -7.27 -23.22
CA CYS A 401 14.14 -5.92 -23.55
C CYS A 401 13.05 -4.87 -23.21
N ARG A 402 11.77 -5.24 -23.41
CA ARG A 402 10.64 -4.35 -23.10
C ARG A 402 10.29 -4.32 -21.61
N GLU A 403 10.47 -5.43 -20.89
CA GLU A 403 10.19 -5.49 -19.46
C GLU A 403 11.30 -4.86 -18.59
N TYR A 404 12.43 -4.49 -19.17
CA TYR A 404 13.53 -3.95 -18.39
C TYR A 404 13.26 -2.51 -17.94
N LEU A 405 13.12 -2.33 -16.64
CA LEU A 405 12.88 -1.07 -15.95
C LEU A 405 13.97 -0.85 -14.89
N PRO A 406 15.06 -0.12 -15.20
CA PRO A 406 16.18 0.11 -14.26
C PRO A 406 15.84 1.16 -13.22
N LEU A 407 14.91 0.83 -12.35
CA LEU A 407 14.43 1.70 -11.28
C LEU A 407 15.26 1.52 -10.01
N THR A 408 15.55 2.61 -9.33
CA THR A 408 16.16 2.69 -8.01
C THR A 408 15.28 3.48 -7.05
N LEU A 409 15.60 3.48 -5.74
CA LEU A 409 14.85 4.15 -4.67
C LEU A 409 13.45 3.61 -4.40
N GLY A 410 12.93 2.67 -5.18
CA GLY A 410 11.64 2.03 -4.88
C GLY A 410 11.68 1.36 -3.51
N ARG A 411 10.61 1.52 -2.72
CA ARG A 411 10.49 0.96 -1.39
C ARG A 411 9.22 0.15 -1.28
N ARG A 412 9.31 -0.98 -0.60
CA ARG A 412 8.10 -1.65 -0.17
C ARG A 412 7.34 -0.78 0.84
N HIS A 413 6.04 -0.79 0.75
CA HIS A 413 5.11 -0.07 1.60
C HIS A 413 5.21 -0.48 3.08
N GLY A 414 5.29 0.47 3.97
CA GLY A 414 5.18 0.30 5.41
C GLY A 414 5.55 1.57 6.16
N ASP A 415 4.72 1.96 7.11
CA ASP A 415 4.95 3.09 8.01
C ASP A 415 4.21 2.82 9.34
N PRO A 416 4.42 3.62 10.39
CA PRO A 416 3.74 3.43 11.68
C PRO A 416 2.22 3.46 11.65
N SER A 417 1.59 4.05 10.64
CA SER A 417 0.13 4.01 10.47
C SER A 417 -0.36 2.70 9.86
N ARG A 418 0.58 1.93 9.24
CA ARG A 418 0.33 0.61 8.63
C ARG A 418 1.42 -0.39 9.02
N PRO A 419 1.62 -0.67 10.31
CA PRO A 419 2.76 -1.45 10.82
C PRO A 419 2.74 -2.92 10.41
N TRP A 420 1.59 -3.44 9.97
CA TRP A 420 1.46 -4.79 9.39
C TRP A 420 2.08 -4.91 8.00
N ASN A 421 2.29 -3.80 7.27
CA ASN A 421 2.99 -3.81 6.00
C ASN A 421 4.49 -3.83 6.26
N ARG A 422 5.12 -4.99 6.09
CA ARG A 422 6.58 -5.11 6.15
C ARG A 422 7.20 -4.33 5.01
N PHE A 423 8.31 -3.64 5.29
CA PHE A 423 9.08 -2.92 4.29
C PHE A 423 10.55 -3.35 4.31
N ASP A 424 11.21 -3.23 3.17
CA ASP A 424 12.64 -3.44 3.00
C ASP A 424 13.16 -2.44 1.96
N ILE A 425 14.12 -1.61 2.35
CA ILE A 425 14.68 -0.56 1.51
C ILE A 425 16.01 -1.06 0.94
N ARG A 426 16.00 -1.46 -0.33
CA ARG A 426 17.15 -2.02 -1.04
C ARG A 426 17.62 -1.06 -2.12
N ILE A 427 18.52 -0.14 -1.78
CA ILE A 427 19.03 0.87 -2.71
C ILE A 427 20.52 0.74 -3.02
N LYS A 428 21.25 -0.06 -2.24
CA LYS A 428 22.67 -0.37 -2.43
C LYS A 428 22.94 -1.84 -2.22
N ASP A 429 23.88 -2.38 -2.98
CA ASP A 429 24.42 -3.73 -2.77
C ASP A 429 25.40 -3.75 -1.57
N GLU A 430 25.96 -4.92 -1.29
CA GLU A 430 26.93 -5.13 -0.19
C GLU A 430 28.24 -4.33 -0.38
N ASN A 431 28.55 -3.93 -1.61
CA ASN A 431 29.71 -3.12 -1.96
C ASN A 431 29.43 -1.62 -1.96
N GLY A 432 28.18 -1.21 -1.65
CA GLY A 432 27.75 0.18 -1.65
C GLY A 432 27.37 0.75 -3.02
N ASN A 433 27.32 -0.08 -4.09
CA ASN A 433 26.90 0.36 -5.41
C ASN A 433 25.37 0.50 -5.46
N PRO A 434 24.82 1.46 -6.25
CA PRO A 434 23.39 1.58 -6.44
C PRO A 434 22.77 0.26 -6.92
N LEU A 435 21.70 -0.15 -6.26
CA LEU A 435 20.97 -1.36 -6.62
C LEU A 435 19.71 -0.96 -7.39
N LEU A 436 19.51 -1.62 -8.55
CA LEU A 436 18.27 -1.51 -9.29
C LEU A 436 17.26 -2.50 -8.70
N TYR A 437 16.27 -1.96 -8.02
CA TYR A 437 15.26 -2.75 -7.37
C TYR A 437 13.94 -2.00 -7.27
N TYR A 438 12.86 -2.71 -7.49
CA TYR A 438 11.50 -2.29 -7.15
C TYR A 438 10.68 -3.49 -6.70
N GLU A 439 9.78 -3.25 -5.78
CA GLU A 439 8.80 -4.23 -5.31
C GLU A 439 7.52 -3.49 -4.92
N GLY A 440 6.39 -4.01 -5.28
CA GLY A 440 5.12 -3.45 -4.87
C GLY A 440 3.93 -4.35 -5.16
N ASN A 441 2.86 -4.09 -4.43
CA ASN A 441 1.57 -4.67 -4.75
C ASN A 441 1.08 -4.04 -6.06
N TRP A 442 0.30 -4.78 -6.83
CA TRP A 442 -0.25 -4.29 -8.10
C TRP A 442 -0.96 -2.96 -7.96
N ARG A 443 -1.80 -2.81 -6.95
CA ARG A 443 -2.54 -1.60 -6.66
C ARG A 443 -1.64 -0.37 -6.50
N ASP A 444 -0.51 -0.54 -5.83
CA ASP A 444 0.33 0.58 -5.44
C ASP A 444 1.35 0.95 -6.51
N ILE A 445 2.07 -0.03 -7.06
CA ILE A 445 3.22 0.24 -7.93
C ILE A 445 2.83 0.86 -9.27
N PHE A 446 1.74 0.40 -9.88
CA PHE A 446 1.31 0.92 -11.18
C PHE A 446 0.74 2.33 -11.10
N GLN A 447 0.15 2.72 -9.97
CA GLN A 447 -0.22 4.12 -9.74
C GLN A 447 1.00 5.04 -9.66
N ASN A 448 2.07 4.59 -8.99
CA ASN A 448 3.30 5.34 -8.90
C ASN A 448 3.99 5.43 -10.27
N TRP A 449 3.93 4.37 -11.06
CA TRP A 449 4.48 4.35 -12.43
C TRP A 449 3.66 5.18 -13.40
N GLU A 450 2.34 5.27 -13.23
CA GLU A 450 1.52 6.21 -14.02
C GLU A 450 2.04 7.64 -13.84
N ALA A 451 2.31 8.08 -12.61
CA ALA A 451 2.88 9.39 -12.34
C ALA A 451 4.30 9.55 -12.95
N LEU A 452 5.15 8.53 -12.81
CA LEU A 452 6.52 8.54 -13.34
C LEU A 452 6.56 8.58 -14.88
N GLY A 453 5.62 7.89 -15.54
CA GLY A 453 5.54 7.83 -17.01
C GLY A 453 5.33 9.18 -17.68
N TYR A 454 4.72 10.16 -16.99
CA TYR A 454 4.62 11.52 -17.52
C TYR A 454 6.00 12.20 -17.66
N SER A 455 6.94 11.90 -16.78
CA SER A 455 8.32 12.38 -16.86
C SER A 455 9.17 11.54 -17.83
N TYR A 456 8.79 10.26 -18.03
CA TYR A 456 9.51 9.29 -18.86
C TYR A 456 8.59 8.60 -19.87
N PRO A 457 7.99 9.33 -20.84
CA PRO A 457 6.95 8.78 -21.71
C PRO A 457 7.43 7.62 -22.60
N GLN A 458 8.71 7.50 -22.92
CA GLN A 458 9.24 6.34 -23.66
C GLN A 458 9.13 5.02 -22.90
N THR A 459 8.90 5.07 -21.57
CA THR A 459 8.76 3.88 -20.72
C THR A 459 7.33 3.33 -20.64
N TRP A 460 6.35 4.02 -21.22
CA TRP A 460 4.96 3.53 -21.26
C TRP A 460 4.85 2.13 -21.87
N GLU A 461 5.58 1.88 -22.97
CA GLU A 461 5.63 0.57 -23.60
C GLU A 461 6.13 -0.50 -22.62
N SER A 462 7.21 -0.23 -21.91
CA SER A 462 7.80 -1.15 -20.93
C SER A 462 6.86 -1.40 -19.75
N MET A 463 6.17 -0.37 -19.25
CA MET A 463 5.21 -0.51 -18.15
C MET A 463 4.00 -1.35 -18.56
N VAL A 464 3.47 -1.15 -19.77
CA VAL A 464 2.38 -1.96 -20.35
C VAL A 464 2.82 -3.40 -20.52
N CYS A 465 3.99 -3.66 -21.10
CA CYS A 465 4.51 -5.00 -21.30
C CYS A 465 4.72 -5.74 -19.97
N THR A 466 5.32 -5.07 -18.97
CA THR A 466 5.52 -5.63 -17.62
C THR A 466 4.20 -6.01 -16.99
N PHE A 467 3.19 -5.15 -17.11
CA PHE A 467 1.86 -5.44 -16.57
C PHE A 467 1.22 -6.67 -17.22
N ILE A 468 1.13 -6.67 -18.55
CA ILE A 468 0.43 -7.72 -19.30
C ILE A 468 1.11 -9.07 -19.13
N ASN A 469 2.45 -9.12 -19.14
CA ASN A 469 3.22 -10.36 -19.02
C ASN A 469 3.08 -11.03 -17.66
N ALA A 470 2.75 -10.27 -16.64
CA ALA A 470 2.54 -10.79 -15.29
C ALA A 470 1.11 -11.28 -15.02
N THR A 471 0.18 -11.16 -15.98
CA THR A 471 -1.19 -11.70 -15.83
C THR A 471 -1.23 -13.20 -16.15
N SER A 472 -2.13 -13.94 -15.45
CA SER A 472 -2.23 -15.39 -15.58
C SER A 472 -3.05 -15.84 -16.80
N MET A 473 -2.99 -17.14 -17.10
CA MET A 473 -3.71 -17.75 -18.21
C MET A 473 -5.24 -17.74 -18.03
N ASP A 474 -5.74 -17.61 -16.82
CA ASP A 474 -7.16 -17.52 -16.49
C ASP A 474 -7.67 -16.07 -16.28
N GLY A 475 -6.82 -15.08 -16.59
CA GLY A 475 -7.21 -13.67 -16.63
C GLY A 475 -7.13 -12.94 -15.31
N TYR A 476 -6.34 -13.42 -14.37
CA TYR A 476 -6.09 -12.80 -13.06
C TYR A 476 -4.64 -12.31 -12.94
N ASN A 477 -4.28 -11.74 -11.82
CA ASN A 477 -2.92 -11.32 -11.53
C ASN A 477 -2.47 -11.73 -10.12
N PRO A 478 -1.15 -11.99 -9.93
CA PRO A 478 -0.61 -12.27 -8.62
C PRO A 478 -0.68 -11.04 -7.71
N TYR A 479 -0.37 -11.22 -6.43
CA TYR A 479 -0.43 -10.15 -5.45
C TYR A 479 0.66 -9.09 -5.63
N ARG A 480 1.88 -9.51 -6.02
CA ARG A 480 3.06 -8.65 -6.11
C ARG A 480 3.78 -8.74 -7.45
N ILE A 481 4.48 -7.64 -7.77
CA ILE A 481 5.48 -7.57 -8.82
C ILE A 481 6.79 -7.05 -8.25
N THR A 482 7.91 -7.59 -8.73
CA THR A 482 9.26 -7.19 -8.35
C THR A 482 10.13 -6.99 -9.60
N SER A 483 11.31 -6.40 -9.42
CA SER A 483 12.31 -6.31 -10.49
C SER A 483 12.71 -7.67 -11.06
N GLU A 484 12.55 -8.74 -10.27
CA GLU A 484 12.85 -10.11 -10.67
C GLU A 484 11.67 -10.82 -11.35
N GLY A 485 10.47 -10.23 -11.32
CA GLY A 485 9.26 -10.78 -11.93
C GLY A 485 8.07 -10.80 -10.99
N ILE A 486 7.23 -11.82 -11.13
CA ILE A 486 6.00 -11.98 -10.35
C ILE A 486 6.25 -12.72 -9.04
N ASP A 487 5.40 -12.44 -8.05
CA ASP A 487 5.38 -13.13 -6.76
C ASP A 487 3.94 -13.26 -6.25
N TRP A 488 3.67 -14.27 -5.41
CA TRP A 488 2.34 -14.55 -4.85
C TRP A 488 2.42 -14.93 -3.39
N GLU A 489 1.28 -14.84 -2.70
CA GLU A 489 1.15 -15.29 -1.32
C GLU A 489 0.88 -16.80 -1.25
N VAL A 490 1.51 -17.44 -0.28
CA VAL A 490 1.26 -18.83 0.07
C VAL A 490 0.21 -18.87 1.17
N SER A 491 -0.79 -19.71 1.03
CA SER A 491 -1.83 -19.88 2.05
C SER A 491 -1.23 -20.44 3.34
N ASP A 492 -1.50 -19.80 4.46
CA ASP A 492 -1.17 -20.27 5.79
C ASP A 492 -2.47 -20.45 6.62
N PRO A 493 -2.92 -21.70 6.80
CA PRO A 493 -4.16 -21.96 7.54
C PRO A 493 -4.14 -21.55 9.01
N ASP A 494 -2.96 -21.41 9.62
CA ASP A 494 -2.78 -21.05 11.01
C ASP A 494 -2.72 -19.53 11.24
N ASP A 495 -2.55 -18.75 10.18
CA ASP A 495 -2.56 -17.29 10.24
C ASP A 495 -3.95 -16.72 9.84
N PRO A 496 -4.72 -16.15 10.79
CA PRO A 496 -6.03 -15.56 10.48
C PRO A 496 -5.95 -14.34 9.55
N TRP A 497 -4.76 -13.83 9.26
CA TRP A 497 -4.50 -12.74 8.33
C TRP A 497 -4.03 -13.23 6.95
N SER A 498 -3.72 -14.52 6.83
CA SER A 498 -3.38 -15.14 5.56
C SER A 498 -4.65 -15.32 4.71
N TYR A 499 -4.76 -14.57 3.64
CA TYR A 499 -5.85 -14.66 2.70
C TYR A 499 -5.33 -14.51 1.28
N ILE A 500 -5.44 -15.59 0.50
CA ILE A 500 -5.10 -15.55 -0.91
C ILE A 500 -6.24 -14.97 -1.73
N GLY A 501 -6.03 -13.77 -2.28
CA GLY A 501 -6.93 -13.15 -3.24
C GLY A 501 -6.40 -13.33 -4.67
N TYR A 502 -7.32 -13.56 -5.62
CA TYR A 502 -6.99 -13.68 -7.03
C TYR A 502 -7.61 -12.50 -7.79
N TRP A 503 -6.80 -11.47 -8.01
CA TRP A 503 -7.23 -10.13 -8.40
C TRP A 503 -7.41 -9.99 -9.91
N ASN A 504 -8.42 -9.25 -10.34
CA ASN A 504 -8.63 -8.97 -11.75
C ASN A 504 -9.17 -7.56 -12.09
N ASP A 505 -9.58 -6.77 -11.13
CA ASP A 505 -10.11 -5.41 -11.36
C ASP A 505 -9.00 -4.39 -11.68
N HIS A 506 -7.84 -4.49 -11.07
CA HIS A 506 -6.68 -3.66 -11.39
C HIS A 506 -6.29 -3.66 -12.86
N GLN A 507 -6.51 -4.77 -13.54
CA GLN A 507 -6.15 -4.93 -14.93
C GLN A 507 -6.86 -3.95 -15.85
N ILE A 508 -8.18 -3.77 -15.64
CA ILE A 508 -8.98 -2.88 -16.48
C ILE A 508 -8.92 -1.42 -16.06
N ILE A 509 -8.27 -1.12 -14.94
CA ILE A 509 -8.12 0.24 -14.43
C ILE A 509 -6.71 0.76 -14.75
N TYR A 510 -5.68 0.14 -14.17
CA TYR A 510 -4.30 0.63 -14.37
C TYR A 510 -3.74 0.29 -15.72
N LEU A 511 -3.95 -0.92 -16.21
CA LEU A 511 -3.52 -1.29 -17.56
C LEU A 511 -4.19 -0.40 -18.61
N LEU A 512 -5.49 -0.11 -18.45
CA LEU A 512 -6.18 0.81 -19.36
C LEU A 512 -5.51 2.17 -19.37
N LYS A 513 -5.24 2.76 -18.21
CA LYS A 513 -4.58 4.07 -18.14
C LYS A 513 -3.20 4.07 -18.78
N LEU A 514 -2.39 3.04 -18.49
CA LEU A 514 -1.07 2.89 -19.14
C LEU A 514 -1.18 2.73 -20.66
N MET A 515 -2.16 1.98 -21.15
CA MET A 515 -2.40 1.82 -22.60
C MET A 515 -2.90 3.11 -23.25
N GLU A 516 -3.80 3.86 -22.60
CA GLU A 516 -4.26 5.17 -23.07
C GLU A 516 -3.09 6.17 -23.15
N HIS A 517 -2.18 6.16 -22.17
CA HIS A 517 -0.98 6.99 -22.20
C HIS A 517 -0.01 6.57 -23.30
N LEU A 518 0.22 5.27 -23.46
CA LEU A 518 1.03 4.74 -24.56
C LEU A 518 0.45 5.13 -25.92
N TYR A 519 -0.86 4.96 -26.10
CA TYR A 519 -1.55 5.34 -27.33
C TYR A 519 -1.42 6.84 -27.63
N ASN A 520 -1.58 7.69 -26.62
CA ASN A 520 -1.45 9.14 -26.78
C ASN A 520 0.00 9.57 -27.09
N HIS A 521 0.99 8.82 -26.62
CA HIS A 521 2.41 9.11 -26.84
C HIS A 521 2.94 8.51 -28.15
N ASP A 522 2.68 7.22 -28.38
CA ASP A 522 3.12 6.46 -29.56
C ASP A 522 2.03 5.47 -30.01
N PRO A 523 1.04 5.93 -30.80
CA PRO A 523 0.00 5.05 -31.33
C PRO A 523 0.53 3.89 -32.17
N SER A 524 1.71 4.05 -32.80
CA SER A 524 2.29 3.01 -33.65
C SER A 524 2.83 1.84 -32.81
N ALA A 525 3.40 2.13 -31.65
CA ALA A 525 3.92 1.11 -30.73
C ALA A 525 2.80 0.17 -30.26
N ILE A 526 1.69 0.72 -29.73
CA ILE A 526 0.59 -0.13 -29.24
C ILE A 526 -0.08 -0.95 -30.35
N LYS A 527 -0.21 -0.39 -31.57
CA LYS A 527 -0.73 -1.09 -32.74
C LYS A 527 0.16 -2.26 -33.16
N GLN A 528 1.49 -2.09 -33.10
CA GLN A 528 2.43 -3.17 -33.37
C GLN A 528 2.33 -4.26 -32.33
N LEU A 529 2.26 -3.90 -31.03
CA LEU A 529 2.17 -4.85 -29.93
C LEU A 529 0.92 -5.75 -30.03
N LEU A 530 -0.21 -5.25 -30.55
CA LEU A 530 -1.45 -6.03 -30.66
C LEU A 530 -1.30 -7.34 -31.45
N LYS A 531 -0.47 -7.36 -32.50
CA LYS A 531 -0.26 -8.53 -33.37
C LYS A 531 0.99 -9.36 -33.07
N GLU A 532 1.93 -8.79 -32.32
CA GLU A 532 3.22 -9.45 -32.05
C GLU A 532 3.08 -10.54 -30.99
N ARG A 533 3.60 -11.72 -31.30
CA ARG A 533 3.65 -12.87 -30.36
C ARG A 533 4.87 -12.76 -29.47
N LEU A 534 4.80 -11.93 -28.46
CA LEU A 534 5.89 -11.71 -27.50
C LEU A 534 5.42 -11.64 -26.02
N PHE A 535 4.13 -11.78 -25.79
CA PHE A 535 3.58 -11.72 -24.42
C PHE A 535 3.50 -13.11 -23.78
N SER A 536 3.57 -13.16 -22.48
CA SER A 536 3.56 -14.38 -21.68
C SER A 536 2.36 -14.44 -20.72
N TYR A 537 2.13 -15.62 -20.16
CA TYR A 537 1.20 -15.84 -19.06
C TYR A 537 1.96 -16.22 -17.78
N ALA A 538 1.56 -15.66 -16.65
CA ALA A 538 2.01 -16.10 -15.33
C ALA A 538 1.41 -17.47 -14.98
N ASN A 539 2.24 -18.38 -14.51
CA ASN A 539 1.83 -19.69 -14.01
C ASN A 539 1.70 -19.64 -12.49
N ILE A 540 0.58 -19.08 -12.01
CA ILE A 540 0.33 -18.91 -10.57
C ILE A 540 -0.25 -20.22 -10.01
N PRO A 541 0.20 -20.71 -8.82
CA PRO A 541 -0.30 -21.95 -8.23
C PRO A 541 -1.65 -21.78 -7.52
N TYR A 542 -2.54 -20.97 -8.09
CA TYR A 542 -3.91 -20.81 -7.65
C TYR A 542 -4.84 -21.53 -8.62
N ARG A 543 -5.75 -22.34 -8.07
CA ARG A 543 -6.73 -23.10 -8.85
C ARG A 543 -8.12 -22.68 -8.42
N LEU A 544 -8.88 -22.10 -9.34
CA LEU A 544 -10.28 -21.79 -9.10
C LEU A 544 -11.11 -23.08 -9.12
N ARG A 545 -11.95 -23.23 -8.11
CA ARG A 545 -12.87 -24.35 -7.98
C ARG A 545 -13.88 -24.41 -9.14
N THR A 546 -14.59 -25.50 -9.25
CA THR A 546 -15.67 -25.67 -10.23
C THR A 546 -16.77 -24.64 -10.01
N PHE A 547 -17.53 -24.31 -11.06
CA PHE A 547 -18.60 -23.31 -10.94
C PHE A 547 -19.65 -23.70 -9.90
N ASP A 548 -20.01 -24.97 -9.84
CA ASP A 548 -21.01 -25.47 -8.88
C ASP A 548 -20.50 -25.34 -7.43
N GLN A 549 -19.23 -25.63 -7.16
CA GLN A 549 -18.59 -25.38 -5.85
C GLN A 549 -18.51 -23.89 -5.50
N ILE A 550 -18.19 -23.02 -6.49
CA ILE A 550 -18.18 -21.57 -6.30
C ILE A 550 -19.57 -21.05 -5.92
N VAL A 551 -20.61 -21.56 -6.55
CA VAL A 551 -22.01 -21.17 -6.24
C VAL A 551 -22.46 -21.69 -4.88
N GLU A 552 -22.03 -22.90 -4.50
CA GLU A 552 -22.33 -23.50 -3.19
C GLU A 552 -21.64 -22.75 -2.04
N ASN A 553 -20.35 -22.42 -2.19
CA ASN A 553 -19.59 -21.64 -1.23
C ASN A 553 -18.74 -20.54 -1.90
N PRO A 554 -19.34 -19.39 -2.20
CA PRO A 554 -18.65 -18.33 -2.93
C PRO A 554 -17.60 -17.59 -2.14
N LYS A 555 -17.35 -17.96 -0.88
CA LYS A 555 -16.29 -17.42 -0.03
C LYS A 555 -15.00 -18.22 -0.04
N GLU A 556 -15.05 -19.46 -0.52
CA GLU A 556 -13.93 -20.39 -0.62
C GLU A 556 -13.81 -20.91 -2.05
N THR A 557 -13.24 -20.15 -2.94
CA THR A 557 -13.28 -20.39 -4.38
C THR A 557 -11.92 -20.70 -4.98
N ILE A 558 -10.84 -20.61 -4.19
CA ILE A 558 -9.47 -20.75 -4.64
C ILE A 558 -8.78 -21.83 -3.82
N ASP A 559 -8.19 -22.82 -4.48
CA ASP A 559 -7.30 -23.79 -3.88
C ASP A 559 -5.84 -23.43 -4.20
N PHE A 560 -4.95 -23.53 -3.20
CA PHE A 560 -3.52 -23.38 -3.40
C PHE A 560 -2.89 -24.72 -3.79
N ASP A 561 -2.26 -24.73 -4.97
CA ASP A 561 -1.58 -25.91 -5.52
C ASP A 561 -0.14 -25.99 -4.98
N PHE A 562 0.06 -26.66 -3.84
CA PHE A 562 1.37 -26.79 -3.19
C PHE A 562 2.36 -27.57 -4.05
N GLU A 563 1.92 -28.63 -4.76
CA GLU A 563 2.77 -29.43 -5.65
C GLU A 563 3.20 -28.60 -6.87
N GLY A 564 2.26 -27.91 -7.49
CA GLY A 564 2.53 -26.98 -8.58
C GLY A 564 3.48 -25.85 -8.17
N ASN A 565 3.32 -25.29 -6.96
CA ASN A 565 4.24 -24.29 -6.43
C ASN A 565 5.66 -24.85 -6.29
N ALA A 566 5.83 -26.03 -5.75
CA ALA A 566 7.15 -26.68 -5.62
C ALA A 566 7.80 -26.91 -7.00
N ALA A 567 7.03 -27.40 -7.97
CA ALA A 567 7.50 -27.60 -9.34
C ALA A 567 7.94 -26.28 -10.01
N ILE A 568 7.19 -25.18 -9.81
CA ILE A 568 7.56 -23.85 -10.30
C ILE A 568 8.87 -23.38 -9.66
N GLN A 569 9.05 -23.57 -8.35
CA GLN A 569 10.30 -23.20 -7.67
C GLN A 569 11.52 -23.98 -8.20
N ASP A 570 11.35 -25.24 -8.59
CA ASP A 570 12.41 -26.01 -9.22
C ASP A 570 12.72 -25.54 -10.65
N LEU A 571 11.71 -25.12 -11.41
CA LEU A 571 11.93 -24.46 -12.71
C LEU A 571 12.71 -23.14 -12.56
N VAL A 572 12.38 -22.33 -11.55
CA VAL A 572 13.10 -21.09 -11.26
C VAL A 572 14.58 -21.33 -10.97
N LYS A 573 14.93 -22.36 -10.21
CA LYS A 573 16.33 -22.72 -9.96
C LYS A 573 17.12 -23.04 -11.23
N ASN A 574 16.45 -23.60 -12.22
CA ASN A 574 17.10 -24.08 -13.46
C ASN A 574 17.13 -23.05 -14.57
N MET A 575 16.12 -22.22 -14.71
CA MET A 575 16.00 -21.30 -15.83
C MET A 575 15.86 -19.82 -15.44
N GLY A 576 15.88 -19.48 -14.16
CA GLY A 576 15.62 -18.13 -13.65
C GLY A 576 14.13 -17.88 -13.45
N ASN A 577 13.78 -16.62 -13.15
CA ASN A 577 12.41 -16.25 -12.76
C ASN A 577 11.34 -16.42 -13.86
N ASP A 578 11.74 -16.59 -15.12
CA ASP A 578 10.83 -16.98 -16.19
C ASP A 578 10.27 -18.41 -16.01
N GLY A 579 10.83 -19.22 -15.11
CA GLY A 579 10.21 -20.46 -14.62
C GLY A 579 8.85 -20.28 -13.95
N LYS A 580 8.49 -19.05 -13.57
CA LYS A 580 7.16 -18.67 -13.08
C LYS A 580 6.14 -18.41 -14.19
N LEU A 581 6.54 -18.50 -15.45
CA LEU A 581 5.68 -18.29 -16.61
C LEU A 581 5.19 -19.63 -17.17
N VAL A 582 4.13 -19.58 -17.96
CA VAL A 582 3.65 -20.75 -18.70
C VAL A 582 4.67 -21.13 -19.77
N LEU A 583 5.06 -22.40 -19.81
CA LEU A 583 6.02 -22.95 -20.74
C LEU A 583 5.33 -23.82 -21.79
N ASN A 584 5.93 -23.91 -22.96
CA ASN A 584 5.54 -24.88 -24.00
C ASN A 584 6.21 -26.24 -23.75
N GLU A 585 5.91 -27.24 -24.59
CA GLU A 585 6.49 -28.58 -24.52
C GLU A 585 8.02 -28.62 -24.58
N ASN A 586 8.65 -27.60 -25.20
CA ASN A 586 10.11 -27.48 -25.32
C ASN A 586 10.75 -26.78 -24.10
N GLN A 587 10.01 -26.58 -23.02
CA GLN A 587 10.45 -25.85 -21.82
C GLN A 587 10.94 -24.42 -22.12
N THR A 588 10.36 -23.76 -23.13
CA THR A 588 10.52 -22.33 -23.39
C THR A 588 9.22 -21.58 -23.09
N VAL A 589 9.32 -20.28 -22.83
CA VAL A 589 8.12 -19.46 -22.51
C VAL A 589 7.12 -19.52 -23.66
N TYR A 590 5.86 -19.78 -23.34
CA TYR A 590 4.76 -19.74 -24.30
C TYR A 590 4.38 -18.30 -24.60
N HIS A 591 4.48 -17.89 -25.88
CA HIS A 591 4.25 -16.53 -26.30
C HIS A 591 2.92 -16.38 -27.07
N VAL A 592 2.19 -15.33 -26.72
CA VAL A 592 0.91 -14.95 -27.30
C VAL A 592 0.89 -13.50 -27.73
N THR A 593 -0.17 -13.07 -28.41
CA THR A 593 -0.35 -11.66 -28.82
C THR A 593 -0.93 -10.82 -27.68
N MET A 594 -0.71 -9.49 -27.74
CA MET A 594 -1.38 -8.57 -26.82
C MET A 594 -2.90 -8.64 -26.96
N CYS A 595 -3.40 -8.79 -28.19
CA CYS A 595 -4.82 -8.93 -28.46
C CYS A 595 -5.43 -10.12 -27.68
N GLU A 596 -4.76 -11.30 -27.69
CA GLU A 596 -5.17 -12.44 -26.89
C GLU A 596 -5.19 -12.14 -25.39
N LYS A 597 -4.14 -11.48 -24.89
CA LYS A 597 -4.07 -11.11 -23.47
C LYS A 597 -5.25 -10.21 -23.06
N LEU A 598 -5.53 -9.14 -23.85
CA LEU A 598 -6.65 -8.23 -23.57
C LEU A 598 -8.00 -8.96 -23.65
N LEU A 599 -8.15 -9.92 -24.56
CA LEU A 599 -9.33 -10.74 -24.70
C LEU A 599 -9.53 -11.64 -23.45
N VAL A 600 -8.49 -12.35 -23.00
CA VAL A 600 -8.54 -13.22 -21.80
C VAL A 600 -8.88 -12.41 -20.56
N LEU A 601 -8.26 -11.23 -20.37
CA LEU A 601 -8.56 -10.34 -19.24
C LEU A 601 -10.01 -9.86 -19.24
N SER A 602 -10.54 -9.51 -20.41
CA SER A 602 -11.94 -9.07 -20.56
C SER A 602 -12.91 -10.22 -20.30
N MET A 603 -12.67 -11.38 -20.88
CA MET A 603 -13.55 -12.53 -20.78
C MET A 603 -13.63 -13.07 -19.35
N ALA A 604 -12.53 -13.08 -18.58
CA ALA A 604 -12.54 -13.46 -17.17
C ALA A 604 -13.52 -12.62 -16.34
N LYS A 605 -13.66 -11.32 -16.68
CA LYS A 605 -14.64 -10.43 -16.03
C LYS A 605 -16.05 -10.65 -16.55
N ILE A 606 -16.19 -10.79 -17.87
CA ILE A 606 -17.49 -11.01 -18.51
C ILE A 606 -18.12 -12.32 -18.03
N CYS A 607 -17.33 -13.36 -17.80
CA CYS A 607 -17.82 -14.63 -17.25
C CYS A 607 -18.23 -14.55 -15.77
N ASN A 608 -17.86 -13.49 -15.06
CA ASN A 608 -18.31 -13.20 -13.71
C ASN A 608 -19.32 -12.02 -13.66
N TYR A 609 -19.83 -11.58 -14.80
CA TYR A 609 -20.77 -10.47 -14.88
C TYR A 609 -22.20 -10.93 -14.57
N ILE A 610 -22.85 -10.19 -13.68
CA ILE A 610 -24.25 -10.38 -13.26
C ILE A 610 -25.06 -9.21 -13.80
N PRO A 611 -25.99 -9.42 -14.75
CA PRO A 611 -26.82 -8.35 -15.31
C PRO A 611 -27.60 -7.60 -14.24
N GLY A 612 -27.47 -6.25 -14.25
CA GLY A 612 -28.11 -5.37 -13.27
C GLY A 612 -27.41 -5.28 -11.90
N ALA A 613 -26.38 -6.10 -11.63
CA ALA A 613 -25.70 -6.14 -10.33
C ALA A 613 -24.23 -5.72 -10.38
N GLY A 614 -23.44 -6.16 -11.37
CA GLY A 614 -22.02 -5.89 -11.44
C GLY A 614 -21.16 -7.11 -11.71
N ILE A 615 -19.85 -7.03 -11.48
CA ILE A 615 -18.93 -8.17 -11.55
C ILE A 615 -18.88 -8.86 -10.19
N TRP A 616 -19.13 -10.18 -10.17
CA TRP A 616 -19.14 -10.96 -8.95
C TRP A 616 -17.79 -11.01 -8.27
N LEU A 617 -17.75 -10.66 -6.99
CA LEU A 617 -16.55 -10.67 -6.15
C LEU A 617 -16.36 -12.06 -5.52
N ASN A 618 -16.20 -13.09 -6.34
CA ASN A 618 -16.07 -14.49 -5.93
C ASN A 618 -14.63 -14.96 -5.73
N THR A 619 -13.62 -14.15 -6.11
CA THR A 619 -12.19 -14.48 -5.96
C THR A 619 -11.43 -13.47 -5.14
N GLN A 620 -12.01 -12.33 -4.85
CA GLN A 620 -11.34 -11.20 -4.20
C GLN A 620 -12.31 -10.29 -3.46
N ARG A 621 -11.79 -9.48 -2.54
CA ARG A 621 -12.48 -8.33 -1.95
C ARG A 621 -12.36 -7.11 -2.88
N PRO A 622 -13.19 -6.07 -2.69
CA PRO A 622 -13.03 -4.80 -3.39
C PRO A 622 -11.65 -4.22 -3.14
N GLU A 623 -10.97 -3.84 -4.20
CA GLU A 623 -9.57 -3.49 -4.15
C GLU A 623 -9.28 -2.17 -3.45
N TRP A 624 -10.06 -1.14 -3.77
CA TRP A 624 -9.92 0.19 -3.18
C TRP A 624 -10.38 0.26 -1.74
N ASN A 625 -11.10 -0.75 -1.31
CA ASN A 625 -11.85 -0.75 -0.07
C ASN A 625 -11.65 -2.04 0.70
N ASP A 626 -10.46 -2.22 1.22
CA ASP A 626 -10.08 -3.37 2.06
C ASP A 626 -11.05 -3.61 3.21
N ALA A 627 -11.77 -2.57 3.61
CA ALA A 627 -12.73 -2.66 4.68
C ALA A 627 -13.98 -3.45 4.30
N ASN A 628 -14.29 -3.62 3.02
CA ASN A 628 -15.44 -4.36 2.53
C ASN A 628 -15.18 -5.86 2.35
N ASN A 629 -14.40 -6.48 3.21
CA ASN A 629 -14.16 -7.93 3.17
C ASN A 629 -15.45 -8.76 3.19
N ALA A 630 -16.53 -8.23 3.77
CA ALA A 630 -17.83 -8.89 3.78
C ALA A 630 -18.45 -9.07 2.39
N LEU A 631 -17.98 -8.34 1.38
CA LEU A 631 -18.43 -8.46 0.00
C LEU A 631 -17.82 -9.67 -0.74
N VAL A 632 -16.76 -10.28 -0.20
CA VAL A 632 -16.22 -11.53 -0.80
C VAL A 632 -17.32 -12.58 -0.86
N GLY A 633 -17.57 -13.08 -2.06
CA GLY A 633 -18.57 -14.09 -2.35
C GLY A 633 -20.02 -13.57 -2.45
N ASN A 634 -20.39 -12.54 -1.71
CA ASN A 634 -21.75 -12.01 -1.71
C ASN A 634 -21.88 -10.65 -2.43
N GLY A 635 -20.78 -10.06 -2.87
CA GLY A 635 -20.78 -8.75 -3.51
C GLY A 635 -20.66 -8.80 -5.02
N ALA A 636 -21.16 -7.77 -5.67
CA ALA A 636 -20.96 -7.49 -7.08
C ALA A 636 -20.46 -6.06 -7.26
N SER A 637 -19.36 -5.90 -8.00
CA SER A 637 -18.68 -4.62 -8.19
C SER A 637 -19.24 -3.88 -9.41
N MET A 638 -19.89 -2.75 -9.16
CA MET A 638 -20.22 -1.79 -10.21
C MET A 638 -19.00 -0.99 -10.64
N VAL A 639 -18.05 -0.74 -9.72
CA VAL A 639 -16.79 -0.08 -10.05
C VAL A 639 -16.08 -0.79 -11.20
N THR A 640 -15.99 -2.12 -11.13
CA THR A 640 -15.41 -2.93 -12.20
C THR A 640 -16.21 -2.83 -13.51
N VAL A 641 -17.55 -2.72 -13.46
CA VAL A 641 -18.39 -2.53 -14.65
C VAL A 641 -18.11 -1.20 -15.34
N TYR A 642 -17.98 -0.11 -14.57
CA TYR A 642 -17.69 1.21 -15.13
C TYR A 642 -16.37 1.23 -15.91
N TYR A 643 -15.31 0.68 -15.31
CA TYR A 643 -14.01 0.63 -15.96
C TYR A 643 -13.92 -0.43 -17.07
N LEU A 644 -14.57 -1.58 -16.91
CA LEU A 644 -14.64 -2.59 -17.98
C LEU A 644 -15.29 -2.01 -19.25
N ARG A 645 -16.35 -1.23 -19.10
CA ARG A 645 -16.98 -0.56 -20.24
C ARG A 645 -16.01 0.38 -20.96
N ARG A 646 -15.25 1.20 -20.22
CA ARG A 646 -14.22 2.09 -20.81
C ARG A 646 -13.11 1.29 -21.48
N PHE A 647 -12.63 0.24 -20.81
CA PHE A 647 -11.61 -0.65 -21.35
C PHE A 647 -12.03 -1.30 -22.67
N LEU A 648 -13.23 -1.84 -22.73
CA LEU A 648 -13.77 -2.48 -23.94
C LEU A 648 -14.00 -1.47 -25.07
N ALA A 649 -14.43 -0.24 -24.73
CA ALA A 649 -14.56 0.82 -25.74
C ALA A 649 -13.19 1.17 -26.34
N PHE A 650 -12.17 1.39 -25.49
CA PHE A 650 -10.81 1.66 -25.94
C PHE A 650 -10.22 0.48 -26.76
N PHE A 651 -10.46 -0.75 -26.33
CA PHE A 651 -10.02 -1.94 -27.08
C PHE A 651 -10.70 -2.04 -28.45
N SER A 652 -12.01 -1.78 -28.52
CA SER A 652 -12.74 -1.74 -29.80
C SER A 652 -12.22 -0.67 -30.75
N ASP A 653 -11.92 0.52 -30.22
CA ASP A 653 -11.35 1.62 -31.01
C ASP A 653 -9.99 1.23 -31.59
N LEU A 654 -9.13 0.61 -30.77
CA LEU A 654 -7.83 0.08 -31.22
C LEU A 654 -8.00 -0.96 -32.35
N LEU A 655 -8.95 -1.91 -32.20
CA LEU A 655 -9.20 -2.93 -33.23
C LEU A 655 -9.69 -2.31 -34.52
N GLY A 656 -10.48 -1.23 -34.46
CA GLY A 656 -10.97 -0.52 -35.65
C GLY A 656 -9.88 0.22 -36.45
N GLU A 657 -8.72 0.45 -35.83
CA GLU A 657 -7.58 1.12 -36.47
C GLU A 657 -6.53 0.15 -37.07
N MET A 658 -6.77 -1.16 -36.96
CA MET A 658 -5.82 -2.15 -37.46
C MET A 658 -5.89 -2.32 -39.00
N ASP A 659 -4.75 -2.66 -39.59
CA ASP A 659 -4.56 -2.94 -41.02
C ASP A 659 -4.61 -4.44 -41.37
N PHE A 660 -5.09 -5.27 -40.41
CA PHE A 660 -5.23 -6.72 -40.59
C PHE A 660 -6.60 -7.18 -40.04
N ASP A 661 -7.14 -8.26 -40.62
CA ASP A 661 -8.50 -8.73 -40.30
C ASP A 661 -8.53 -9.85 -39.26
N THR A 662 -7.42 -10.54 -39.04
CA THR A 662 -7.32 -11.66 -38.11
C THR A 662 -6.07 -11.57 -37.25
N VAL A 663 -6.13 -12.19 -36.08
CA VAL A 663 -5.00 -12.28 -35.12
C VAL A 663 -4.88 -13.73 -34.65
N PRO A 664 -3.64 -14.27 -34.54
CA PRO A 664 -3.44 -15.60 -34.00
C PRO A 664 -3.73 -15.58 -32.48
N VAL A 665 -4.62 -16.48 -32.06
CA VAL A 665 -5.07 -16.68 -30.68
C VAL A 665 -4.95 -18.16 -30.34
N SER A 666 -4.64 -18.48 -29.08
CA SER A 666 -4.59 -19.88 -28.61
C SER A 666 -5.92 -20.58 -28.85
N VAL A 667 -5.87 -21.83 -29.31
CA VAL A 667 -7.06 -22.64 -29.68
C VAL A 667 -8.06 -22.69 -28.51
N GLU A 668 -7.57 -22.83 -27.30
CA GLU A 668 -8.38 -22.91 -26.08
C GLU A 668 -9.10 -21.58 -25.80
N VAL A 669 -8.41 -20.45 -26.01
CA VAL A 669 -9.00 -19.11 -25.86
C VAL A 669 -10.04 -18.86 -26.95
N CYS A 670 -9.79 -19.29 -28.18
CA CYS A 670 -10.71 -19.16 -29.30
C CYS A 670 -12.00 -19.95 -29.07
N ALA A 671 -11.89 -21.20 -28.57
CA ALA A 671 -13.03 -22.03 -28.21
C ALA A 671 -13.86 -21.37 -27.10
N TRP A 672 -13.21 -20.87 -26.04
CA TRP A 672 -13.88 -20.14 -24.97
C TRP A 672 -14.57 -18.86 -25.45
N PHE A 673 -13.89 -18.07 -26.28
CA PHE A 673 -14.45 -16.87 -26.89
C PHE A 673 -15.71 -17.16 -27.69
N ASN A 674 -15.67 -18.18 -28.57
CA ASN A 674 -16.82 -18.53 -29.41
C ASN A 674 -18.03 -18.98 -28.57
N ALA A 675 -17.80 -19.76 -27.50
CA ALA A 675 -18.85 -20.16 -26.57
C ALA A 675 -19.44 -18.95 -25.82
N ALA A 676 -18.59 -18.06 -25.30
CA ALA A 676 -19.03 -16.85 -24.59
C ALA A 676 -19.77 -15.89 -25.54
N LYS A 677 -19.26 -15.69 -26.75
CA LYS A 677 -19.92 -14.87 -27.78
C LYS A 677 -21.33 -15.36 -28.06
N GLY A 678 -21.53 -16.69 -28.22
CA GLY A 678 -22.87 -17.28 -28.43
C GLY A 678 -23.84 -16.91 -27.32
N ILE A 679 -23.43 -17.07 -26.06
CA ILE A 679 -24.28 -16.77 -24.89
C ILE A 679 -24.60 -15.27 -24.80
N VAL A 680 -23.60 -14.40 -24.97
CA VAL A 680 -23.79 -12.94 -24.88
C VAL A 680 -24.70 -12.43 -26.00
N MET A 681 -24.49 -12.89 -27.24
CA MET A 681 -25.32 -12.49 -28.37
C MET A 681 -26.78 -12.93 -28.25
N ASP A 682 -27.00 -14.15 -27.76
CA ASP A 682 -28.37 -14.67 -27.50
C ASP A 682 -29.04 -13.88 -26.37
N TRP A 683 -28.29 -13.56 -25.30
CA TRP A 683 -28.79 -12.74 -24.20
C TRP A 683 -29.23 -11.35 -24.70
N THR A 684 -28.34 -10.66 -25.40
CA THR A 684 -28.62 -9.30 -25.91
C THR A 684 -29.81 -9.26 -26.87
N LYS A 685 -30.06 -10.34 -27.65
CA LYS A 685 -31.22 -10.42 -28.54
C LYS A 685 -32.54 -10.77 -27.84
N SER A 686 -32.45 -11.50 -26.72
CA SER A 686 -33.64 -12.08 -26.06
C SER A 686 -34.19 -11.22 -24.93
N LYS A 687 -33.44 -10.30 -24.38
CA LYS A 687 -33.83 -9.54 -23.19
C LYS A 687 -33.97 -8.04 -23.47
N ASP A 688 -35.22 -7.61 -23.49
CA ASP A 688 -35.56 -6.18 -23.35
C ASP A 688 -35.37 -5.74 -21.88
N LEU A 689 -34.70 -4.64 -21.66
CA LEU A 689 -34.02 -4.20 -20.45
C LEU A 689 -34.88 -3.95 -19.19
N GLY A 690 -36.16 -4.02 -19.27
CA GLY A 690 -37.07 -3.72 -18.15
C GLY A 690 -37.42 -4.91 -17.26
N LEU A 691 -37.05 -6.14 -17.63
CA LEU A 691 -37.64 -7.36 -17.04
C LEU A 691 -36.61 -8.49 -16.79
N ILE A 692 -35.40 -8.19 -16.38
CA ILE A 692 -34.46 -9.24 -15.96
C ILE A 692 -34.91 -9.81 -14.62
N THR A 693 -35.35 -11.08 -14.62
CA THR A 693 -35.74 -11.77 -13.40
C THR A 693 -34.55 -12.37 -12.67
N ASN A 694 -34.72 -12.71 -11.38
CA ASN A 694 -33.69 -13.37 -10.58
C ASN A 694 -33.28 -14.75 -11.15
N LYS A 695 -34.20 -15.42 -11.87
CA LYS A 695 -33.90 -16.67 -12.59
C LYS A 695 -33.04 -16.43 -13.83
N ASP A 696 -33.37 -15.41 -14.60
CA ASP A 696 -32.59 -15.05 -15.79
C ASP A 696 -31.14 -14.74 -15.43
N ARG A 697 -30.91 -14.02 -14.34
CA ARG A 697 -29.55 -13.74 -13.82
C ARG A 697 -28.81 -15.02 -13.53
N MET A 698 -29.43 -15.94 -12.76
CA MET A 698 -28.83 -17.21 -12.40
C MET A 698 -28.50 -18.04 -13.61
N GLU A 699 -29.39 -18.10 -14.59
CA GLU A 699 -29.19 -18.86 -15.84
C GLU A 699 -28.00 -18.27 -16.65
N TYR A 700 -27.96 -16.96 -16.81
CA TYR A 700 -26.89 -16.26 -17.56
C TYR A 700 -25.53 -16.50 -16.90
N VAL A 701 -25.43 -16.25 -15.59
CA VAL A 701 -24.20 -16.44 -14.83
C VAL A 701 -23.74 -17.91 -14.85
N SER A 702 -24.69 -18.86 -14.75
CA SER A 702 -24.38 -20.30 -14.81
C SER A 702 -23.81 -20.71 -16.16
N LYS A 703 -24.39 -20.24 -17.26
CA LYS A 703 -23.88 -20.53 -18.60
C LYS A 703 -22.46 -20.00 -18.79
N LEU A 704 -22.20 -18.74 -18.44
CA LEU A 704 -20.87 -18.14 -18.56
C LEU A 704 -19.87 -18.76 -17.59
N GLY A 705 -20.28 -19.04 -16.35
CA GLY A 705 -19.41 -19.67 -15.35
C GLY A 705 -18.95 -21.07 -15.76
N LYS A 706 -19.85 -21.89 -16.35
CA LYS A 706 -19.49 -23.24 -16.80
C LYS A 706 -18.54 -23.26 -17.98
N ILE A 707 -18.71 -22.39 -18.97
CA ILE A 707 -17.75 -22.33 -20.08
C ILE A 707 -16.39 -21.79 -19.63
N PHE A 708 -16.37 -20.91 -18.63
CA PHE A 708 -15.11 -20.44 -18.05
C PHE A 708 -14.42 -21.54 -17.23
N GLU A 709 -15.18 -22.38 -16.50
CA GLU A 709 -14.65 -23.57 -15.85
C GLU A 709 -14.04 -24.56 -16.85
N GLU A 710 -14.75 -24.85 -17.98
CA GLU A 710 -14.25 -25.74 -19.04
C GLU A 710 -12.92 -25.24 -19.62
N TYR A 711 -12.82 -23.93 -19.90
CA TYR A 711 -11.59 -23.29 -20.33
C TYR A 711 -10.47 -23.47 -19.30
N ARG A 712 -10.73 -23.08 -18.03
CA ARG A 712 -9.73 -23.20 -16.95
C ARG A 712 -9.27 -24.63 -16.75
N SER A 713 -10.19 -25.58 -16.70
CA SER A 713 -9.86 -27.00 -16.58
C SER A 713 -8.96 -27.48 -17.73
N THR A 714 -9.19 -26.99 -18.94
CA THR A 714 -8.36 -27.33 -20.10
C THR A 714 -6.96 -26.79 -19.95
N VAL A 715 -6.81 -25.48 -19.67
CA VAL A 715 -5.47 -24.85 -19.60
C VAL A 715 -4.68 -25.26 -18.35
N TYR A 716 -5.34 -25.56 -17.23
CA TYR A 716 -4.67 -26.05 -16.03
C TYR A 716 -4.07 -27.45 -16.21
N ASN A 717 -4.78 -28.33 -16.95
CA ASN A 717 -4.38 -29.73 -17.09
C ASN A 717 -3.53 -30.01 -18.33
N LYS A 718 -3.75 -29.29 -19.43
CA LYS A 718 -3.12 -29.56 -20.73
C LYS A 718 -2.24 -28.41 -21.24
N GLY A 719 -2.32 -27.22 -20.65
CA GLY A 719 -1.67 -26.01 -21.20
C GLY A 719 -2.32 -25.59 -22.52
N PHE A 720 -1.51 -24.96 -23.38
CA PHE A 720 -1.92 -24.49 -24.70
C PHE A 720 -1.30 -25.37 -25.79
N ILE A 721 -2.11 -25.80 -26.76
CA ILE A 721 -1.70 -26.76 -27.82
C ILE A 721 -1.37 -26.11 -29.16
N GLY A 722 -1.75 -24.85 -29.38
CA GLY A 722 -1.51 -24.18 -30.65
C GLY A 722 -2.30 -22.89 -30.79
N THR A 723 -2.30 -22.31 -31.99
CA THR A 723 -3.03 -21.06 -32.28
C THR A 723 -3.89 -21.22 -33.53
N GLU A 724 -4.99 -20.50 -33.58
CA GLU A 724 -5.84 -20.33 -34.75
C GLU A 724 -6.14 -18.82 -34.98
N ASP A 725 -6.53 -18.48 -36.19
CA ASP A 725 -6.81 -17.09 -36.53
C ASP A 725 -8.22 -16.69 -36.10
N LEU A 726 -8.32 -15.68 -35.26
CA LEU A 726 -9.58 -15.07 -34.80
C LEU A 726 -9.82 -13.74 -35.53
N SER A 727 -11.03 -13.56 -36.07
CA SER A 727 -11.40 -12.33 -36.76
C SER A 727 -11.58 -11.15 -35.80
N LEU A 728 -10.95 -10.02 -36.09
CA LEU A 728 -11.11 -8.77 -35.32
C LEU A 728 -12.55 -8.26 -35.35
N ASN A 729 -13.26 -8.47 -36.48
CA ASN A 729 -14.67 -8.11 -36.58
C ASN A 729 -15.53 -8.91 -35.56
N GLN A 730 -15.23 -10.21 -35.38
CA GLN A 730 -15.94 -11.02 -34.39
C GLN A 730 -15.70 -10.57 -32.97
N ILE A 731 -14.49 -10.10 -32.66
CA ILE A 731 -14.15 -9.50 -31.35
C ILE A 731 -14.91 -8.18 -31.18
N SER A 732 -14.93 -7.32 -32.18
CA SER A 732 -15.64 -6.03 -32.14
C SER A 732 -17.16 -6.21 -31.98
N GLU A 733 -17.78 -7.17 -32.69
CA GLU A 733 -19.21 -7.51 -32.50
C GLU A 733 -19.52 -7.97 -31.08
N PHE A 734 -18.67 -8.80 -30.50
CA PHE A 734 -18.79 -9.26 -29.13
C PHE A 734 -18.67 -8.11 -28.13
N ILE A 735 -17.64 -7.25 -28.30
CA ILE A 735 -17.44 -6.06 -27.46
C ILE A 735 -18.64 -5.12 -27.55
N PHE A 736 -19.18 -4.91 -28.73
CA PHE A 736 -20.37 -4.06 -28.93
C PHE A 736 -21.59 -4.60 -28.14
N ALA A 737 -21.86 -5.92 -28.24
CA ALA A 737 -22.96 -6.54 -27.55
C ALA A 737 -22.83 -6.43 -26.02
N ILE A 738 -21.65 -6.75 -25.46
CA ILE A 738 -21.45 -6.68 -24.03
C ILE A 738 -21.44 -5.24 -23.53
N ASN A 739 -20.85 -4.28 -24.24
CA ASN A 739 -20.87 -2.86 -23.87
C ASN A 739 -22.27 -2.27 -23.83
N TYR A 740 -23.18 -2.75 -24.70
CA TYR A 740 -24.58 -2.38 -24.65
C TYR A 740 -25.23 -2.86 -23.33
N ASP A 741 -24.99 -4.10 -22.93
CA ASP A 741 -25.55 -4.67 -21.69
C ASP A 741 -24.94 -4.06 -20.42
N LEU A 742 -23.59 -3.81 -20.40
CA LEU A 742 -22.94 -3.08 -19.33
C LEU A 742 -23.52 -1.67 -19.17
N GLY A 743 -23.76 -0.98 -20.29
CA GLY A 743 -24.41 0.33 -20.29
C GLY A 743 -25.80 0.33 -19.66
N ASN A 744 -26.56 -0.72 -19.88
CA ASN A 744 -27.87 -0.93 -19.26
C ASN A 744 -27.78 -1.17 -17.77
N THR A 745 -26.85 -2.01 -17.35
CA THR A 745 -26.56 -2.23 -15.93
C THR A 745 -26.12 -0.94 -15.23
N ILE A 746 -25.31 -0.12 -15.86
CA ILE A 746 -24.92 1.19 -15.31
C ILE A 746 -26.15 2.09 -15.11
N ARG A 747 -27.03 2.18 -16.10
CA ARG A 747 -28.24 2.99 -16.01
C ARG A 747 -29.19 2.51 -14.90
N SER A 748 -29.34 1.20 -14.73
CA SER A 748 -30.17 0.61 -13.67
C SER A 748 -29.61 0.80 -12.25
N ASN A 749 -28.34 1.14 -12.13
CA ASN A 749 -27.67 1.39 -10.85
C ASN A 749 -27.56 2.89 -10.50
N LYS A 750 -28.29 3.77 -11.21
CA LYS A 750 -28.49 5.17 -10.86
C LYS A 750 -29.66 5.30 -9.89
N ASN A 751 -29.41 5.88 -8.70
CA ASN A 751 -30.48 6.07 -7.72
C ASN A 751 -31.36 7.31 -8.03
N ALA A 752 -32.41 7.50 -7.26
CA ALA A 752 -33.36 8.63 -7.42
C ALA A 752 -32.69 10.01 -7.23
N ASN A 753 -31.59 10.08 -6.50
CA ASN A 753 -30.84 11.33 -6.25
C ASN A 753 -29.78 11.62 -7.34
N GLY A 754 -29.74 10.83 -8.40
CA GLY A 754 -28.82 11.03 -9.51
C GLY A 754 -27.41 10.44 -9.32
N LEU A 755 -27.15 9.80 -8.17
CA LEU A 755 -25.87 9.16 -7.86
C LEU A 755 -25.88 7.66 -8.20
N TYR A 756 -24.70 7.06 -8.34
CA TYR A 756 -24.51 5.69 -8.79
C TYR A 756 -24.02 4.78 -7.66
N HIS A 757 -24.51 3.53 -7.64
CA HIS A 757 -24.02 2.51 -6.71
C HIS A 757 -22.62 2.03 -7.09
N ALA A 758 -21.77 1.82 -6.07
CA ALA A 758 -20.42 1.29 -6.24
C ALA A 758 -20.40 -0.25 -6.17
N TYR A 759 -21.20 -0.80 -5.29
CA TYR A 759 -21.32 -2.24 -5.05
C TYR A 759 -22.77 -2.62 -4.77
N ASN A 760 -23.08 -3.86 -5.11
CA ASN A 760 -24.34 -4.51 -4.79
C ASN A 760 -24.07 -5.79 -4.00
N THR A 761 -25.04 -6.27 -3.24
CA THR A 761 -25.01 -7.62 -2.66
C THR A 761 -25.90 -8.56 -3.48
N ILE A 762 -25.48 -9.80 -3.54
CA ILE A 762 -26.23 -10.88 -4.22
C ILE A 762 -26.63 -11.95 -3.20
N GLN A 763 -27.80 -12.53 -3.44
CA GLN A 763 -28.28 -13.71 -2.72
C GLN A 763 -28.64 -14.80 -3.71
N ILE A 764 -27.89 -15.92 -3.62
CA ILE A 764 -28.12 -17.10 -4.44
C ILE A 764 -29.06 -18.04 -3.69
N ASP A 765 -30.19 -18.42 -4.33
CA ASP A 765 -31.09 -19.44 -3.87
C ASP A 765 -30.99 -20.64 -4.83
N LEU A 766 -30.22 -21.65 -4.42
CA LEU A 766 -30.00 -22.86 -5.22
C LEU A 766 -31.27 -23.69 -5.44
N ARG A 767 -32.21 -23.67 -4.52
CA ARG A 767 -33.47 -24.41 -4.65
C ARG A 767 -34.37 -23.78 -5.70
N LYS A 768 -34.42 -22.47 -5.79
CA LYS A 768 -35.20 -21.70 -6.76
C LYS A 768 -34.43 -21.41 -8.07
N GLN A 769 -33.13 -21.72 -8.12
CA GLN A 769 -32.26 -21.37 -9.22
C GLN A 769 -32.36 -19.87 -9.54
N SER A 770 -32.19 -19.03 -8.53
CA SER A 770 -32.40 -17.60 -8.65
C SER A 770 -31.30 -16.78 -7.91
N MET A 771 -31.01 -15.60 -8.43
CA MET A 771 -30.03 -14.67 -7.87
C MET A 771 -30.68 -13.30 -7.64
N ASP A 772 -30.92 -12.97 -6.39
CA ASP A 772 -31.47 -11.67 -5.98
C ASP A 772 -30.35 -10.62 -5.83
N VAL A 773 -30.68 -9.36 -6.07
CA VAL A 773 -29.74 -8.23 -6.04
C VAL A 773 -30.26 -7.14 -5.12
N GLN A 774 -29.41 -6.66 -4.22
CA GLN A 774 -29.71 -5.54 -3.34
C GLN A 774 -28.59 -4.49 -3.46
N HIS A 775 -28.97 -3.22 -3.50
CA HIS A 775 -28.00 -2.12 -3.57
C HIS A 775 -27.41 -1.84 -2.19
N LEU A 776 -26.10 -1.65 -2.12
CA LEU A 776 -25.44 -1.09 -0.94
C LEU A 776 -25.60 0.43 -0.90
N ASP A 777 -25.30 1.00 0.27
CA ASP A 777 -25.24 2.46 0.43
C ASP A 777 -24.30 3.10 -0.59
N LEU A 778 -24.62 4.35 -0.92
CA LEU A 778 -23.80 5.12 -1.85
C LEU A 778 -22.37 5.33 -1.31
N MET A 779 -21.42 5.30 -2.22
CA MET A 779 -20.01 5.54 -1.93
C MET A 779 -19.42 6.54 -2.92
N LEU A 780 -18.40 7.28 -2.49
CA LEU A 780 -17.66 8.21 -3.37
C LEU A 780 -17.04 7.47 -4.56
N GLU A 781 -16.54 6.26 -4.31
CA GLU A 781 -15.93 5.39 -5.31
C GLU A 781 -16.84 5.11 -6.52
N GLY A 782 -18.14 4.91 -6.28
CA GLY A 782 -19.11 4.71 -7.35
C GLY A 782 -19.25 5.93 -8.25
N GLN A 783 -19.20 7.14 -7.68
CA GLN A 783 -19.30 8.39 -8.44
C GLN A 783 -18.05 8.62 -9.29
N VAL A 784 -16.87 8.38 -8.72
CA VAL A 784 -15.60 8.48 -9.43
C VAL A 784 -15.58 7.52 -10.63
N ALA A 785 -15.94 6.26 -10.41
CA ALA A 785 -15.94 5.25 -11.46
C ALA A 785 -16.99 5.55 -12.55
N ALA A 786 -18.19 6.01 -12.18
CA ALA A 786 -19.21 6.40 -13.13
C ALA A 786 -18.77 7.57 -14.01
N LEU A 787 -18.17 8.61 -13.42
CA LEU A 787 -17.60 9.76 -14.14
C LEU A 787 -16.49 9.36 -15.12
N SER A 788 -15.65 8.38 -14.72
CA SER A 788 -14.53 7.87 -15.55
C SER A 788 -14.97 6.84 -16.61
N SER A 789 -16.20 6.32 -16.55
CA SER A 789 -16.68 5.22 -17.42
C SER A 789 -16.82 5.60 -18.91
N GLY A 790 -16.89 6.89 -19.20
CA GLY A 790 -17.14 7.41 -20.55
C GLY A 790 -18.59 7.25 -21.05
N ILE A 791 -19.50 6.68 -20.23
CA ILE A 791 -20.93 6.52 -20.61
C ILE A 791 -21.75 7.79 -20.41
N LEU A 792 -21.37 8.60 -19.41
CA LEU A 792 -22.12 9.81 -19.06
C LEU A 792 -21.92 10.88 -20.14
N ASN A 793 -23.00 11.47 -20.60
CA ASN A 793 -22.88 12.73 -21.33
C ASN A 793 -22.50 13.88 -20.37
N ILE A 794 -22.19 15.04 -20.91
CA ILE A 794 -21.67 16.15 -20.10
C ILE A 794 -22.73 16.66 -19.09
N ASP A 795 -24.00 16.71 -19.46
CA ASP A 795 -25.08 17.15 -18.57
C ASP A 795 -25.29 16.15 -17.42
N ASP A 796 -25.21 14.84 -17.70
CA ASP A 796 -25.26 13.80 -16.67
C ASP A 796 -24.05 13.87 -15.73
N ALA A 797 -22.83 14.14 -16.24
CA ALA A 797 -21.64 14.31 -15.43
C ALA A 797 -21.75 15.51 -14.47
N ILE A 798 -22.23 16.64 -14.99
CA ILE A 798 -22.53 17.83 -14.17
C ILE A 798 -23.57 17.48 -13.09
N GLY A 799 -24.66 16.79 -13.49
CA GLY A 799 -25.70 16.37 -12.55
C GLY A 799 -25.19 15.48 -11.42
N VAL A 800 -24.26 14.55 -11.71
CA VAL A 800 -23.61 13.73 -10.68
C VAL A 800 -22.80 14.60 -9.71
N LEU A 801 -22.02 15.57 -10.20
CA LEU A 801 -21.24 16.48 -9.35
C LEU A 801 -22.13 17.34 -8.46
N GLU A 802 -23.21 17.91 -9.00
CA GLU A 802 -24.19 18.68 -8.22
C GLU A 802 -24.86 17.82 -7.14
N SER A 803 -25.27 16.60 -7.48
CA SER A 803 -25.86 15.65 -6.53
C SER A 803 -24.87 15.22 -5.46
N LEU A 804 -23.59 15.09 -5.79
CA LEU A 804 -22.53 14.70 -4.85
C LEU A 804 -22.32 15.79 -3.78
N PHE A 805 -22.28 17.07 -4.16
CA PHE A 805 -22.21 18.19 -3.21
C PHE A 805 -23.46 18.31 -2.33
N ALA A 806 -24.62 17.85 -2.81
CA ALA A 806 -25.88 17.86 -2.05
C ALA A 806 -26.07 16.59 -1.17
N SER A 807 -25.16 15.65 -1.21
CA SER A 807 -25.26 14.36 -0.51
C SER A 807 -24.55 14.36 0.84
N ASP A 808 -24.87 13.34 1.67
CA ASP A 808 -24.19 13.08 2.95
C ASP A 808 -22.70 12.65 2.78
N LEU A 809 -22.23 12.47 1.56
CA LEU A 809 -20.82 12.23 1.27
C LEU A 809 -20.00 13.52 1.36
N TYR A 810 -20.60 14.70 1.21
CA TYR A 810 -19.90 15.98 1.32
C TYR A 810 -19.79 16.43 2.79
N ARG A 811 -18.59 16.81 3.19
CA ARG A 811 -18.27 17.40 4.50
C ARG A 811 -17.94 18.88 4.33
N GLU A 812 -18.88 19.74 4.67
CA GLU A 812 -18.73 21.19 4.55
C GLU A 812 -17.60 21.74 5.45
N ASP A 813 -17.49 21.20 6.67
CA ASP A 813 -16.46 21.57 7.64
C ASP A 813 -15.04 21.26 7.17
N MET A 814 -14.87 20.22 6.36
CA MET A 814 -13.59 19.82 5.76
C MET A 814 -13.44 20.27 4.30
N ARG A 815 -14.51 20.80 3.69
CA ARG A 815 -14.60 21.11 2.25
C ARG A 815 -14.12 19.97 1.37
N SER A 816 -14.53 18.77 1.72
CA SER A 816 -14.10 17.54 1.08
C SER A 816 -15.18 16.46 1.15
N PHE A 817 -14.90 15.28 0.64
CA PHE A 817 -15.86 14.18 0.57
C PHE A 817 -15.45 13.00 1.45
N MET A 818 -16.43 12.35 2.04
CA MET A 818 -16.27 11.07 2.73
C MET A 818 -16.35 9.92 1.73
N LEU A 819 -15.63 8.84 2.00
CA LEU A 819 -15.75 7.62 1.20
C LEU A 819 -17.14 6.99 1.33
N TYR A 820 -17.71 7.03 2.55
CA TYR A 820 -19.08 6.61 2.88
C TYR A 820 -19.77 7.66 3.74
N PRO A 821 -21.11 7.70 3.75
CA PRO A 821 -21.85 8.44 4.76
C PRO A 821 -21.55 7.92 6.16
N VAL A 822 -21.45 8.82 7.14
CA VAL A 822 -21.24 8.43 8.54
C VAL A 822 -22.47 7.71 9.07
N LYS A 823 -22.32 6.46 9.46
CA LYS A 823 -23.40 5.68 10.08
C LYS A 823 -23.40 5.86 11.60
N LYS A 824 -24.58 5.93 12.18
CA LYS A 824 -24.72 5.94 13.63
C LYS A 824 -24.37 4.57 14.19
N VAL A 825 -23.43 4.54 15.14
CA VAL A 825 -23.03 3.30 15.80
C VAL A 825 -24.16 2.83 16.70
N THR A 826 -24.55 1.56 16.56
CA THR A 826 -25.53 0.93 17.46
C THR A 826 -24.94 0.78 18.86
N PRO A 827 -25.58 1.29 19.92
CA PRO A 827 -25.13 1.11 21.29
C PRO A 827 -24.96 -0.37 21.64
N PHE A 828 -24.05 -0.68 22.56
CA PHE A 828 -23.71 -2.08 22.88
C PHE A 828 -24.92 -2.91 23.31
N LEU A 829 -25.79 -2.35 24.16
CA LEU A 829 -26.98 -3.05 24.67
C LEU A 829 -28.10 -3.22 23.62
N ASP A 830 -28.04 -2.44 22.54
CA ASP A 830 -29.01 -2.53 21.44
C ASP A 830 -28.57 -3.55 20.37
N LYS A 831 -27.35 -4.07 20.47
CA LYS A 831 -26.84 -5.13 19.56
C LYS A 831 -27.43 -6.49 19.94
N ASN A 832 -27.47 -7.40 18.96
CA ASN A 832 -27.82 -8.82 19.18
C ASN A 832 -29.22 -9.04 19.83
N ILE A 833 -30.21 -8.23 19.50
CA ILE A 833 -31.58 -8.42 19.95
C ILE A 833 -32.35 -9.19 18.90
N ILE A 834 -32.83 -10.38 19.26
CA ILE A 834 -33.72 -11.17 18.42
C ILE A 834 -35.15 -10.64 18.58
N GLN A 835 -35.71 -10.12 17.51
CA GLN A 835 -37.05 -9.55 17.55
C GLN A 835 -38.15 -10.58 17.92
N PRO A 836 -39.15 -10.21 18.69
CA PRO A 836 -40.21 -11.16 19.12
C PRO A 836 -40.91 -11.88 17.96
N HIS A 837 -41.05 -11.21 16.80
CA HIS A 837 -41.65 -11.83 15.62
C HIS A 837 -40.77 -12.94 15.04
N SER A 838 -39.42 -12.80 15.06
CA SER A 838 -38.47 -13.80 14.58
C SER A 838 -38.43 -15.01 15.54
N ILE A 839 -38.49 -14.77 16.86
CA ILE A 839 -38.65 -15.84 17.85
C ILE A 839 -39.97 -16.59 17.59
N SER A 840 -41.05 -15.87 17.26
CA SER A 840 -42.36 -16.47 17.01
C SER A 840 -42.38 -17.41 15.80
N LYS A 841 -41.47 -17.28 14.83
CA LYS A 841 -41.35 -18.16 13.67
C LYS A 841 -40.68 -19.51 14.02
N SER A 842 -39.79 -19.53 15.03
CA SER A 842 -38.99 -20.69 15.39
C SER A 842 -39.57 -21.47 16.57
N LYS A 843 -39.90 -22.75 16.38
CA LYS A 843 -40.29 -23.69 17.44
C LYS A 843 -39.07 -24.07 18.28
N LEU A 844 -37.89 -24.17 17.67
CA LEU A 844 -36.63 -24.48 18.33
C LEU A 844 -36.32 -23.40 19.39
N LEU A 845 -36.26 -22.14 18.99
CA LEU A 845 -35.96 -21.02 19.89
C LEU A 845 -37.00 -20.89 21.01
N LYS A 846 -38.29 -21.04 20.71
CA LYS A 846 -39.38 -21.08 21.74
C LYS A 846 -39.21 -22.22 22.75
N THR A 847 -38.79 -23.41 22.26
CA THR A 847 -38.59 -24.57 23.14
C THR A 847 -37.39 -24.37 24.03
N MET A 848 -36.31 -23.77 23.54
CA MET A 848 -35.13 -23.42 24.30
C MET A 848 -35.46 -22.39 25.41
N LEU A 849 -36.18 -21.33 25.09
CA LEU A 849 -36.64 -20.35 26.08
C LEU A 849 -37.48 -21.00 27.16
N ARG A 850 -38.43 -21.87 26.82
CA ARG A 850 -39.26 -22.60 27.80
C ARG A 850 -38.49 -23.54 28.71
N LYS A 851 -37.45 -24.18 28.18
CA LYS A 851 -36.57 -25.08 28.89
C LYS A 851 -35.41 -24.37 29.62
N ASN A 852 -35.29 -23.04 29.45
CA ASN A 852 -34.16 -22.25 29.88
C ASN A 852 -32.81 -22.85 29.39
N ASP A 853 -32.80 -23.33 28.15
CA ASP A 853 -31.62 -23.90 27.55
C ASP A 853 -30.79 -22.78 26.87
N LEU A 854 -29.62 -22.53 27.42
CA LEU A 854 -28.71 -21.47 27.04
C LEU A 854 -27.72 -21.88 25.91
N THR A 855 -27.99 -22.94 25.17
CA THR A 855 -27.06 -23.41 24.15
C THR A 855 -26.90 -22.41 22.97
N LEU A 856 -28.04 -21.89 22.45
CA LEU A 856 -27.99 -20.94 21.30
C LEU A 856 -28.35 -19.53 21.70
N ILE A 857 -29.27 -19.35 22.63
CA ILE A 857 -29.87 -18.07 23.00
C ILE A 857 -29.89 -17.88 24.51
N GLU A 858 -29.96 -16.65 24.93
CA GLU A 858 -30.16 -16.26 26.33
C GLU A 858 -31.15 -15.10 26.42
N GLN A 859 -31.84 -14.99 27.55
CA GLN A 859 -32.71 -13.86 27.86
C GLN A 859 -32.05 -12.98 28.93
N ASP A 860 -31.92 -11.69 28.65
CA ASP A 860 -31.35 -10.73 29.61
C ASP A 860 -32.33 -10.27 30.67
N ALA A 861 -31.87 -9.42 31.59
CA ALA A 861 -32.67 -8.95 32.72
C ALA A 861 -33.89 -8.10 32.32
N ASP A 862 -33.83 -7.48 31.13
CA ASP A 862 -34.88 -6.67 30.55
C ASP A 862 -35.86 -7.52 29.71
N GLY A 863 -35.65 -8.84 29.66
CA GLY A 863 -36.47 -9.78 28.92
C GLY A 863 -36.16 -9.86 27.43
N GLN A 864 -35.09 -9.18 26.94
CA GLN A 864 -34.64 -9.24 25.56
C GLN A 864 -33.96 -10.58 25.31
N VAL A 865 -34.25 -11.20 24.15
CA VAL A 865 -33.63 -12.46 23.75
C VAL A 865 -32.46 -12.15 22.83
N ARG A 866 -31.32 -12.78 23.09
CA ARG A 866 -30.07 -12.58 22.36
C ARG A 866 -29.46 -13.92 21.98
N PHE A 867 -28.71 -13.95 20.88
CA PHE A 867 -27.82 -15.08 20.64
C PHE A 867 -26.68 -15.07 21.67
N ARG A 868 -26.19 -16.24 22.01
CA ARG A 868 -25.04 -16.37 22.92
C ARG A 868 -23.80 -15.66 22.35
N PRO A 869 -23.01 -14.98 23.16
CA PRO A 869 -21.91 -14.12 22.69
C PRO A 869 -20.74 -14.89 22.02
N GLN A 870 -20.65 -16.20 22.20
CA GLN A 870 -19.69 -17.04 21.50
C GLN A 870 -19.96 -17.15 19.99
N PHE A 871 -21.15 -16.86 19.52
CA PHE A 871 -21.47 -16.90 18.08
C PHE A 871 -21.07 -15.58 17.40
N ARG A 872 -19.83 -15.50 16.97
CA ARG A 872 -19.26 -14.31 16.33
C ARG A 872 -19.70 -14.16 14.87
N ASN A 873 -20.09 -15.29 14.25
CA ASN A 873 -20.54 -15.35 12.87
C ASN A 873 -21.51 -16.55 12.66
N GLY A 874 -22.03 -16.69 11.45
CA GLY A 874 -22.94 -17.77 11.11
C GLY A 874 -22.31 -19.16 11.19
N PHE A 875 -21.00 -19.31 11.01
CA PHE A 875 -20.31 -20.61 11.09
C PHE A 875 -20.26 -21.12 12.54
N ASP A 876 -20.01 -20.25 13.52
CA ASP A 876 -20.02 -20.63 14.94
C ASP A 876 -21.42 -21.16 15.32
N LEU A 877 -22.49 -20.47 14.87
CA LEU A 877 -23.87 -20.89 15.10
C LEU A 877 -24.20 -22.22 14.39
N GLN A 878 -23.74 -22.39 13.15
CA GLN A 878 -23.92 -23.59 12.37
C GLN A 878 -23.28 -24.81 13.06
N ALA A 879 -22.05 -24.65 13.55
CA ALA A 879 -21.36 -25.70 14.30
C ALA A 879 -22.12 -26.09 15.58
N ALA A 880 -22.68 -25.10 16.30
CA ALA A 880 -23.50 -25.38 17.47
C ALA A 880 -24.82 -26.10 17.13
N LEU A 881 -25.47 -25.71 16.04
CA LEU A 881 -26.67 -26.40 15.53
C LEU A 881 -26.37 -27.86 15.15
N HIS A 882 -25.25 -28.13 14.49
CA HIS A 882 -24.83 -29.50 14.19
C HIS A 882 -24.61 -30.33 15.46
N GLN A 883 -23.99 -29.79 16.49
CA GLN A 883 -23.80 -30.48 17.76
C GLN A 883 -25.16 -30.77 18.47
N MET A 884 -26.18 -29.93 18.23
CA MET A 884 -27.52 -30.14 18.81
C MET A 884 -28.31 -31.26 18.12
N ILE A 885 -27.97 -31.64 16.90
CA ILE A 885 -28.56 -32.79 16.21
C ILE A 885 -28.32 -34.09 17.00
N ASP A 886 -27.22 -34.18 17.74
CA ASP A 886 -26.91 -35.36 18.57
C ASP A 886 -27.76 -35.43 19.84
N LYS A 887 -28.41 -34.33 20.23
CA LYS A 887 -29.35 -34.30 21.37
C LYS A 887 -30.73 -34.75 20.92
N GLU A 888 -31.21 -35.88 21.45
CA GLU A 888 -32.50 -36.49 21.09
C GLU A 888 -33.70 -35.54 21.16
N ASP A 889 -33.72 -34.65 22.17
CA ASP A 889 -34.75 -33.64 22.41
C ASP A 889 -34.83 -32.53 21.32
N TYR A 890 -33.78 -32.30 20.57
CA TYR A 890 -33.67 -31.17 19.63
C TYR A 890 -33.49 -31.60 18.18
N ARG A 891 -33.12 -32.87 17.92
CA ARG A 891 -32.81 -33.38 16.58
C ARG A 891 -33.83 -32.97 15.54
N ASN A 892 -35.09 -33.33 15.75
CA ASN A 892 -36.18 -33.06 14.79
C ASN A 892 -36.45 -31.56 14.59
N LEU A 893 -36.23 -30.73 15.65
CA LEU A 893 -36.43 -29.28 15.57
C LEU A 893 -35.28 -28.60 14.82
N VAL A 894 -34.08 -29.07 15.06
CA VAL A 894 -32.89 -28.55 14.37
C VAL A 894 -32.94 -28.90 12.89
N ASP A 895 -33.25 -30.18 12.54
CA ASP A 895 -33.37 -30.62 11.14
C ASP A 895 -34.44 -29.81 10.37
N GLN A 896 -35.52 -29.41 11.02
CA GLN A 896 -36.59 -28.63 10.37
C GLN A 896 -36.31 -27.15 10.30
N GLU A 897 -35.56 -26.60 11.25
CA GLU A 897 -35.41 -25.15 11.41
C GLU A 897 -33.95 -24.67 11.34
N PHE A 898 -33.02 -25.51 10.89
CA PHE A 898 -31.61 -25.18 10.77
C PHE A 898 -31.38 -23.90 9.96
N ASP A 899 -31.91 -23.86 8.77
CA ASP A 899 -31.82 -22.69 7.88
C ASP A 899 -32.55 -21.49 8.45
N LEU A 900 -33.73 -21.68 9.09
CA LEU A 900 -34.50 -20.61 9.69
C LEU A 900 -33.72 -19.90 10.83
N VAL A 901 -33.02 -20.65 11.69
CA VAL A 901 -32.23 -20.07 12.76
C VAL A 901 -31.04 -19.28 12.24
N LEU A 902 -30.41 -19.78 11.18
CA LEU A 902 -29.33 -19.04 10.48
C LEU A 902 -29.85 -17.77 9.80
N GLU A 903 -31.07 -17.82 9.23
CA GLU A 903 -31.71 -16.62 8.67
C GLU A 903 -32.01 -15.58 9.76
N ILE A 904 -32.50 -15.99 10.92
CA ILE A 904 -32.75 -15.10 12.06
C ILE A 904 -31.42 -14.47 12.52
N PHE A 905 -30.33 -15.24 12.58
CA PHE A 905 -29.01 -14.70 12.91
C PHE A 905 -28.55 -13.65 11.91
N LYS A 906 -28.74 -13.93 10.61
CA LYS A 906 -28.42 -12.96 9.55
C LYS A 906 -29.30 -11.71 9.63
N GLU A 907 -30.58 -11.85 9.98
CA GLU A 907 -31.50 -10.74 10.20
C GLU A 907 -31.07 -9.85 11.37
N VAL A 908 -30.58 -10.43 12.47
CA VAL A 908 -30.10 -9.69 13.66
C VAL A 908 -28.82 -8.91 13.41
N PHE A 909 -27.86 -9.50 12.71
CA PHE A 909 -26.52 -8.88 12.55
C PHE A 909 -26.30 -8.21 11.20
N ASP A 910 -27.08 -8.53 10.21
CA ASP A 910 -27.05 -7.95 8.85
C ASP A 910 -25.64 -7.84 8.25
N HIS A 911 -24.84 -8.88 8.41
CA HIS A 911 -23.45 -8.90 7.96
C HIS A 911 -23.27 -8.62 6.45
N ARG A 912 -24.33 -8.78 5.65
CA ARG A 912 -24.30 -8.51 4.20
C ARG A 912 -24.14 -7.03 3.89
N ASN A 913 -24.74 -6.18 4.72
CA ASN A 913 -24.67 -4.73 4.60
C ASN A 913 -23.52 -4.14 5.42
N TYR A 914 -22.60 -4.99 5.91
CA TYR A 914 -21.46 -4.58 6.70
C TYR A 914 -20.45 -3.84 5.81
N THR A 915 -20.28 -2.55 6.03
CA THR A 915 -19.34 -1.69 5.31
C THR A 915 -18.12 -1.42 6.18
N GLY A 916 -17.07 -2.22 6.00
CA GLY A 916 -15.84 -2.06 6.74
C GLY A 916 -15.78 -2.81 8.07
N ARG A 917 -14.57 -3.04 8.57
CA ARG A 917 -14.30 -3.80 9.80
C ARG A 917 -14.86 -3.12 11.05
N SER A 918 -14.92 -1.79 11.09
CA SER A 918 -15.49 -1.02 12.19
C SER A 918 -16.97 -0.67 12.00
N GLY A 919 -17.56 -0.94 10.83
CA GLY A 919 -18.91 -0.51 10.47
C GLY A 919 -19.06 1.01 10.25
N THR A 920 -18.04 1.80 10.56
CA THR A 920 -18.06 3.26 10.45
C THR A 920 -17.08 3.82 9.44
N MET A 921 -16.04 3.11 9.09
CA MET A 921 -14.94 3.54 8.21
C MET A 921 -14.20 4.80 8.68
N PHE A 922 -14.58 5.40 9.79
CA PHE A 922 -14.11 6.73 10.16
C PHE A 922 -12.68 6.77 10.70
N SER A 923 -12.13 5.67 11.18
CA SER A 923 -10.78 5.63 11.79
C SER A 923 -9.98 4.41 11.40
N TYR A 924 -10.27 3.83 10.25
CA TYR A 924 -9.70 2.56 9.85
C TYR A 924 -8.52 2.73 8.90
N GLU A 925 -7.40 2.03 9.18
CA GLU A 925 -6.23 1.83 8.30
C GLU A 925 -5.64 3.11 7.68
N GLY A 926 -5.46 4.17 8.45
CA GLY A 926 -5.02 5.43 7.87
C GLY A 926 -6.04 5.95 6.88
N ILE A 927 -7.25 5.95 7.28
CA ILE A 927 -8.44 6.36 6.53
C ILE A 927 -8.28 7.70 5.80
N GLY A 928 -7.50 8.60 6.38
CA GLY A 928 -7.11 9.83 5.71
C GLY A 928 -6.44 9.53 4.36
N SER A 929 -5.60 8.51 4.29
CA SER A 929 -4.91 8.11 3.06
C SER A 929 -5.89 7.52 2.03
N VAL A 930 -6.76 6.60 2.42
CA VAL A 930 -7.77 6.01 1.52
C VAL A 930 -8.75 7.07 1.05
N TYR A 931 -9.20 7.92 1.95
CA TYR A 931 -10.10 9.02 1.69
C TYR A 931 -9.50 10.04 0.72
N TRP A 932 -8.30 10.54 0.98
CA TRP A 932 -7.59 11.47 0.10
C TRP A 932 -7.29 10.86 -1.26
N HIS A 933 -6.95 9.59 -1.30
CA HIS A 933 -6.75 8.87 -2.54
C HIS A 933 -8.01 8.88 -3.42
N MET A 934 -9.18 8.64 -2.83
CA MET A 934 -10.44 8.66 -3.58
C MET A 934 -10.85 10.07 -3.99
N VAL A 935 -10.60 11.10 -3.18
CA VAL A 935 -10.80 12.51 -3.54
C VAL A 935 -9.88 12.92 -4.69
N SER A 936 -8.62 12.50 -4.68
CA SER A 936 -7.68 12.71 -5.80
C SER A 936 -8.19 12.06 -7.09
N LYS A 937 -8.77 10.86 -7.01
CA LYS A 937 -9.39 10.19 -8.16
C LYS A 937 -10.66 10.91 -8.64
N LEU A 938 -11.44 11.48 -7.74
CA LEU A 938 -12.56 12.34 -8.13
C LEU A 938 -12.07 13.54 -8.93
N LEU A 939 -11.02 14.21 -8.48
CA LEU A 939 -10.42 15.32 -9.20
C LEU A 939 -9.95 14.90 -10.60
N LEU A 940 -9.27 13.75 -10.73
CA LEU A 940 -8.87 13.20 -12.03
C LEU A 940 -10.10 12.93 -12.93
N ALA A 941 -11.15 12.33 -12.39
CA ALA A 941 -12.38 12.07 -13.13
C ALA A 941 -13.05 13.37 -13.62
N VAL A 942 -13.03 14.43 -12.81
CA VAL A 942 -13.50 15.77 -13.20
C VAL A 942 -12.63 16.33 -14.32
N GLN A 943 -11.31 16.26 -14.21
CA GLN A 943 -10.38 16.70 -15.26
C GLN A 943 -10.60 15.94 -16.58
N GLU A 944 -10.78 14.62 -16.53
CA GLU A 944 -11.09 13.80 -17.72
C GLU A 944 -12.37 14.30 -18.42
N ASN A 945 -13.43 14.60 -17.65
CA ASN A 945 -14.68 15.14 -18.20
C ASN A 945 -14.52 16.58 -18.72
N TYR A 946 -13.76 17.42 -18.00
CA TYR A 946 -13.44 18.78 -18.48
C TYR A 946 -12.72 18.74 -19.84
N PHE A 947 -11.64 17.99 -19.99
CA PHE A 947 -10.93 17.89 -21.26
C PHE A 947 -11.75 17.23 -22.36
N ARG A 948 -12.62 16.26 -22.00
CA ARG A 948 -13.57 15.68 -22.95
C ARG A 948 -14.54 16.76 -23.45
N THR A 949 -15.09 17.60 -22.57
CA THR A 949 -15.99 18.70 -22.89
C THR A 949 -15.33 19.69 -23.87
N VAL A 950 -14.07 20.04 -23.61
CA VAL A 950 -13.28 20.92 -24.50
C VAL A 950 -13.05 20.26 -25.86
N ARG A 951 -12.66 18.98 -25.91
CA ARG A 951 -12.43 18.26 -27.17
C ARG A 951 -13.69 18.09 -28.02
N MET A 952 -14.85 17.95 -27.40
CA MET A 952 -16.16 17.85 -28.07
C MET A 952 -16.70 19.21 -28.54
N ASN A 953 -15.98 20.31 -28.28
CA ASN A 953 -16.41 21.69 -28.59
C ASN A 953 -17.79 22.02 -28.00
N GLU A 954 -18.06 21.53 -26.76
CA GLU A 954 -19.30 21.88 -26.08
C GLU A 954 -19.38 23.38 -25.75
N PRO A 955 -20.59 23.94 -25.52
CA PRO A 955 -20.73 25.34 -25.20
C PRO A 955 -19.87 25.78 -24.01
N VAL A 956 -19.26 26.97 -24.11
CA VAL A 956 -18.37 27.55 -23.09
C VAL A 956 -18.97 27.53 -21.69
N GLU A 957 -20.29 27.68 -21.58
CA GLU A 957 -21.03 27.64 -20.31
C GLU A 957 -20.94 26.25 -19.64
N LYS A 958 -21.00 25.16 -20.42
CA LYS A 958 -20.83 23.79 -19.88
C LYS A 958 -19.37 23.54 -19.45
N VAL A 959 -18.40 24.03 -20.25
CA VAL A 959 -16.98 23.97 -19.93
C VAL A 959 -16.68 24.70 -18.61
N LYS A 960 -17.31 25.85 -18.38
CA LYS A 960 -17.12 26.59 -17.11
C LYS A 960 -17.84 25.96 -15.93
N LYS A 961 -18.90 25.20 -16.17
CA LYS A 961 -19.70 24.58 -15.11
C LYS A 961 -19.04 23.31 -14.55
N ILE A 962 -18.37 22.55 -15.40
CA ILE A 962 -17.63 21.35 -14.99
C ILE A 962 -16.32 21.73 -14.32
#